data_82fec8368c21c0d463ae2484fb34b475
#
_entry.id   82fec8368c21c0d463ae2484fb34b475
#
_cell.length_a   1.000
_cell.length_b   1.000
_cell.length_c   1.000
_cell.angle_alpha   90.00
_cell.angle_beta   90.00
_cell.angle_gamma   90.00
#
_symmetry.space_group_name_H-M   'P 1'
#
loop_
_entity.id
_entity.type
_entity.pdbx_description
1 polymer ?
#
loop_
_entity_poly.entity_id
_entity_poly.type
_entity_poly.pdbx_seq_one_letter_code
_entity_poly.pdbx_strand_id
1 'polypeptide(L)'
;MKVHSNFTGPKSKKRLIAFSCATALAGFALIAKPAFAEEAKADNSSNLDVNATTTANVETTADLVETKVVEAPATTENLGTTQSTTNVSEQATTSAASSETASTTVSESQASVESVTGQTREAVTTDRAANETATANETSNSETNVTGGQYYRDEYGYWRYKDASGKDLTGPQTIDGVKVYFNPGGVQVKGNFGWDDHYYDKDSGALVTNKFVEEYGRTYYVDENGNKAIGSKEINGAWNYFDKHGELITNNFAPDGRYYDKYGKQVDFGTNRYFELNGEWYYAGNDGAILKGPQTIDGVKVYFHQNGIQAKGYFVKDEEDNKSRYYDKDTGALATNQYVIAYNPYKHRIERYYVNDQGIRLTGPQTIDGKQVYFDTYEGSQVFDNFPDDGYFYDQDGNRVDLGTNRYVQVKGNWYYVGDDGKILTGEHIIDGAHVYFEYGGKQVKGDFDYNNQFHDKDSGNLVTNRFVTVNDKTYFIGADSKAIKGATVIDNTEYFFDEKTGAQVKGDFASNDKYYDGITGALVINSYVQVDKDWYYVGNDGKRLKGSQTINNVPVYFDPYDGKQAKGVFGNDGYFYDKDSGAKIDLGTNRYVYINDNWYYLNGEGKILKGNQTIDGVQVHFDPYYGNQIKGEFTDSSGYVVKANSYTSPVKFYDKDSGALVKNQYFNNNGKWYYADAQGNILKGSQTIDGVHVYFDSYGVQAKDTVLDGYYYDKDSGARKELPRDQFIKIGDDLYYLSSNGRTGKINIDGKDYYVGRYGRVLRGSFNVYQEPPYYDDETGEAVKKTGFVKSYGRWYYIEEDGKKAKGLKEIDGKLYFFSNNPMNKYETHEQVRGQLARPYFYISFPNRAEDNPTYYFEAETGAAVTNQFVYADGHWYYFGKDGKALLFDQVVNGQHLYFDYEGKQVKGDFVTDYKGTRYYDENSGELVTNQTRTINGVTYHFDENGRAKQL
;
A
#
# COMPACT_ATOMS: atom_id res chain seq x y z
N MET A 1 1.32 4.08 -69.17
CA MET A 1 1.31 2.64 -69.54
C MET A 1 1.24 1.84 -68.24
N LYS A 2 0.14 1.12 -68.06
CA LYS A 2 -0.09 0.23 -66.90
C LYS A 2 0.84 -0.97 -66.94
N VAL A 3 1.30 -1.48 -65.79
CA VAL A 3 1.24 -2.90 -65.44
C VAL A 3 1.28 -3.06 -63.93
N HIS A 4 0.28 -3.76 -63.40
CA HIS A 4 0.13 -4.28 -62.07
C HIS A 4 1.06 -5.48 -61.79
N SER A 5 1.54 -5.69 -60.57
CA SER A 5 1.60 -7.04 -60.00
C SER A 5 1.49 -6.98 -58.48
N ASN A 6 0.47 -7.68 -57.97
CA ASN A 6 0.23 -8.04 -56.57
C ASN A 6 1.28 -9.03 -56.07
N PHE A 7 1.72 -8.87 -54.83
CA PHE A 7 2.14 -10.00 -54.00
C PHE A 7 1.72 -9.79 -52.54
N THR A 8 0.88 -10.68 -52.10
CA THR A 8 0.43 -10.85 -50.70
C THR A 8 1.49 -11.68 -49.95
N GLY A 9 1.82 -11.25 -48.73
CA GLY A 9 2.59 -12.01 -47.76
C GLY A 9 2.20 -11.64 -46.32
N PRO A 10 2.37 -12.53 -45.33
CA PRO A 10 1.49 -12.64 -44.19
C PRO A 10 1.85 -11.76 -42.96
N LYS A 11 0.80 -11.41 -42.24
CA LYS A 11 0.82 -10.63 -40.98
C LYS A 11 1.50 -11.39 -39.84
N SER A 12 2.60 -10.88 -39.30
CA SER A 12 3.18 -11.33 -38.03
C SER A 12 2.53 -10.60 -36.85
N LYS A 13 2.00 -11.35 -35.89
CA LYS A 13 1.44 -10.89 -34.62
C LYS A 13 2.59 -10.51 -33.67
N LYS A 14 2.66 -9.26 -33.26
CA LYS A 14 3.51 -8.81 -32.14
C LYS A 14 2.85 -9.24 -30.82
N ARG A 15 3.54 -10.05 -30.04
CA ARG A 15 3.22 -10.29 -28.63
C ARG A 15 3.93 -9.25 -27.78
N LEU A 16 3.13 -8.52 -27.01
CA LEU A 16 3.61 -7.65 -25.94
C LEU A 16 3.82 -8.54 -24.69
N ILE A 17 5.02 -8.53 -24.13
CA ILE A 17 5.32 -9.17 -22.85
C ILE A 17 5.50 -8.04 -21.84
N ALA A 18 4.56 -7.96 -20.90
CA ALA A 18 4.67 -7.13 -19.71
C ALA A 18 5.24 -7.98 -18.55
N PHE A 19 6.33 -7.52 -17.95
CA PHE A 19 6.85 -8.07 -16.71
C PHE A 19 6.15 -7.39 -15.53
N SER A 20 5.48 -8.17 -14.70
CA SER A 20 5.11 -7.76 -13.34
C SER A 20 5.58 -8.82 -12.35
N CYS A 21 6.32 -8.38 -11.33
CA CYS A 21 6.60 -9.16 -10.13
C CYS A 21 5.29 -9.40 -9.38
N ALA A 22 4.97 -10.65 -9.12
CA ALA A 22 3.87 -11.04 -8.23
C ALA A 22 4.41 -11.92 -7.12
N THR A 23 4.15 -11.54 -5.90
CA THR A 23 4.16 -12.38 -4.72
C THR A 23 2.87 -13.19 -4.69
N ALA A 24 3.02 -14.49 -4.45
CA ALA A 24 1.95 -15.47 -4.51
C ALA A 24 1.03 -15.40 -3.29
N LEU A 25 -0.27 -15.54 -3.55
CA LEU A 25 -1.24 -16.17 -2.64
C LEU A 25 -2.29 -16.87 -3.50
N ALA A 26 -2.44 -18.16 -3.26
CA ALA A 26 -3.31 -19.04 -4.01
C ALA A 26 -4.77 -18.87 -3.59
N GLY A 27 -5.66 -18.85 -4.56
CA GLY A 27 -7.09 -19.00 -4.37
C GLY A 27 -7.73 -19.47 -5.68
N PHE A 28 -8.33 -20.63 -5.67
CA PHE A 28 -9.03 -21.26 -6.79
C PHE A 28 -10.28 -20.46 -7.16
N ALA A 29 -10.50 -20.19 -8.44
CA ALA A 29 -11.79 -19.78 -8.96
C ALA A 29 -12.11 -20.57 -10.22
N LEU A 30 -13.23 -21.28 -10.19
CA LEU A 30 -13.90 -21.90 -11.33
C LEU A 30 -14.39 -20.83 -12.31
N ILE A 31 -14.12 -21.02 -13.59
CA ILE A 31 -14.57 -20.15 -14.67
C ILE A 31 -15.92 -20.67 -15.20
N ALA A 32 -16.95 -19.86 -15.10
CA ALA A 32 -18.16 -19.98 -15.90
C ALA A 32 -18.21 -18.82 -16.90
N LYS A 33 -18.33 -19.13 -18.19
CA LYS A 33 -18.50 -18.16 -19.28
C LYS A 33 -19.96 -17.68 -19.33
N PRO A 34 -20.25 -16.40 -19.60
CA PRO A 34 -21.57 -15.97 -20.02
C PRO A 34 -21.73 -16.10 -21.54
N ALA A 35 -22.84 -16.68 -21.95
CA ALA A 35 -23.33 -16.70 -23.32
C ALA A 35 -24.20 -15.46 -23.57
N PHE A 36 -23.91 -14.73 -24.65
CA PHE A 36 -24.78 -13.69 -25.18
C PHE A 36 -25.90 -14.31 -25.98
N ALA A 37 -27.13 -13.88 -25.70
CA ALA A 37 -28.33 -14.22 -26.51
C ALA A 37 -28.52 -13.15 -27.58
N GLU A 38 -28.72 -13.58 -28.82
CA GLU A 38 -29.20 -12.75 -29.93
C GLU A 38 -30.59 -13.27 -30.35
N GLU A 39 -31.56 -12.37 -30.43
CA GLU A 39 -32.91 -12.61 -30.85
C GLU A 39 -33.01 -12.97 -32.34
N ALA A 40 -33.78 -13.99 -32.68
CA ALA A 40 -34.47 -14.05 -33.96
C ALA A 40 -35.76 -14.92 -33.88
N LYS A 41 -36.82 -14.41 -34.51
CA LYS A 41 -38.23 -14.73 -34.52
C LYS A 41 -38.58 -16.11 -35.10
N ALA A 42 -39.73 -16.54 -34.60
CA ALA A 42 -40.70 -17.58 -34.96
C ALA A 42 -40.74 -18.10 -36.39
N ASP A 43 -40.96 -19.37 -36.57
CA ASP A 43 -42.23 -19.90 -37.10
C ASP A 43 -42.41 -21.44 -36.94
N ASN A 44 -43.65 -21.76 -36.71
CA ASN A 44 -44.44 -22.99 -36.60
C ASN A 44 -43.96 -24.30 -37.28
N SER A 45 -44.10 -25.43 -36.65
CA SER A 45 -45.23 -26.37 -36.73
C SER A 45 -44.84 -27.84 -36.46
N SER A 46 -45.72 -28.41 -35.70
CA SER A 46 -46.28 -29.81 -35.75
C SER A 46 -45.45 -31.03 -35.28
N ASN A 47 -45.96 -31.54 -34.16
CA ASN A 47 -46.48 -32.90 -33.91
C ASN A 47 -45.61 -34.14 -34.16
N LEU A 48 -45.49 -34.94 -33.17
CA LEU A 48 -46.08 -36.26 -32.86
C LEU A 48 -45.18 -37.11 -31.93
N ASP A 49 -45.71 -37.39 -30.82
CA ASP A 49 -45.99 -38.61 -30.07
C ASP A 49 -45.07 -39.84 -30.15
N VAL A 50 -44.93 -40.39 -28.95
CA VAL A 50 -45.19 -41.77 -28.50
C VAL A 50 -44.12 -42.47 -27.68
N ASN A 51 -44.44 -42.57 -26.37
CA ASN A 51 -44.31 -43.71 -25.44
C ASN A 51 -43.16 -44.75 -25.59
N ALA A 52 -42.47 -45.05 -24.50
CA ALA A 52 -42.76 -46.28 -23.70
C ALA A 52 -41.66 -46.57 -22.67
N THR A 53 -42.04 -46.51 -21.42
CA THR A 53 -41.74 -47.43 -20.30
C THR A 53 -40.80 -48.61 -20.55
N THR A 54 -39.84 -48.82 -19.60
CA THR A 54 -39.84 -50.05 -18.76
C THR A 54 -38.84 -49.89 -17.56
N THR A 55 -39.43 -50.22 -16.42
CA THR A 55 -38.84 -50.52 -15.12
C THR A 55 -38.11 -51.87 -15.13
N ALA A 56 -37.01 -51.95 -14.31
CA ALA A 56 -36.66 -53.19 -13.63
C ALA A 56 -35.90 -52.93 -12.34
N ASN A 57 -36.55 -53.17 -11.25
CA ASN A 57 -35.98 -53.47 -9.92
C ASN A 57 -35.25 -54.81 -9.95
N VAL A 58 -34.16 -54.92 -9.20
CA VAL A 58 -33.81 -56.22 -8.55
C VAL A 58 -33.27 -55.89 -7.16
N GLU A 59 -34.07 -56.28 -6.16
CA GLU A 59 -33.65 -56.56 -4.76
C GLU A 59 -32.90 -57.90 -4.73
N THR A 60 -32.00 -58.03 -3.73
CA THR A 60 -31.86 -59.25 -2.85
C THR A 60 -30.48 -59.08 -2.11
N THR A 61 -30.31 -59.19 -0.89
CA THR A 61 -30.73 -59.83 0.34
C THR A 61 -29.49 -59.96 1.24
N ALA A 62 -29.71 -59.71 2.49
CA ALA A 62 -28.75 -59.84 3.60
C ALA A 62 -28.36 -61.31 3.85
N ASP A 63 -27.18 -61.54 4.38
CA ASP A 63 -26.92 -62.64 5.26
C ASP A 63 -25.99 -62.25 6.41
N LEU A 64 -26.53 -62.45 7.58
CA LEU A 64 -25.93 -62.44 8.92
C LEU A 64 -25.10 -63.70 9.16
N VAL A 65 -23.90 -63.59 9.67
CA VAL A 65 -23.26 -64.63 10.45
C VAL A 65 -22.64 -64.06 11.71
N GLU A 66 -23.31 -64.40 12.82
CA GLU A 66 -22.78 -64.37 14.20
C GLU A 66 -21.72 -65.43 14.40
N THR A 67 -20.65 -65.13 15.12
CA THR A 67 -20.05 -66.06 16.13
C THR A 67 -19.05 -65.39 17.04
N LYS A 68 -19.44 -65.20 18.26
CA LYS A 68 -18.92 -65.79 19.56
C LYS A 68 -17.59 -65.31 20.13
N VAL A 69 -17.77 -64.69 21.26
CA VAL A 69 -16.89 -64.42 22.39
C VAL A 69 -16.23 -65.72 22.93
N VAL A 70 -14.93 -65.65 23.23
CA VAL A 70 -14.28 -66.49 24.26
C VAL A 70 -13.33 -65.64 25.10
N GLU A 71 -13.57 -65.74 26.40
CA GLU A 71 -12.86 -65.14 27.50
C GLU A 71 -11.46 -65.70 27.79
N ALA A 72 -10.71 -64.92 28.50
CA ALA A 72 -9.42 -64.91 29.10
C ALA A 72 -8.89 -66.24 29.72
N PRO A 73 -7.62 -66.34 30.20
CA PRO A 73 -7.35 -65.86 31.57
C PRO A 73 -6.00 -65.15 31.83
N ALA A 74 -6.02 -64.42 32.91
CA ALA A 74 -4.96 -63.77 33.62
C ALA A 74 -3.95 -64.73 34.25
N THR A 75 -2.67 -64.33 34.36
CA THR A 75 -1.81 -64.66 35.47
C THR A 75 -0.80 -63.53 35.79
N THR A 76 -0.86 -63.16 36.97
CA THR A 76 0.00 -62.32 37.84
C THR A 76 1.43 -62.86 38.01
N GLU A 77 2.35 -61.90 38.24
CA GLU A 77 3.36 -61.76 39.34
C GLU A 77 4.58 -61.03 38.86
N ASN A 78 4.92 -59.92 39.37
CA ASN A 78 5.35 -59.36 40.63
C ASN A 78 6.91 -59.28 40.76
N LEU A 79 7.36 -58.13 41.22
CA LEU A 79 8.61 -57.81 41.98
C LEU A 79 9.94 -57.55 41.26
N GLY A 80 10.42 -56.31 41.56
CA GLY A 80 11.87 -56.07 41.67
C GLY A 80 12.31 -54.61 41.56
N THR A 81 12.15 -53.90 42.65
CA THR A 81 12.86 -52.69 43.06
C THR A 81 14.35 -52.77 42.92
N THR A 82 15.04 -51.71 42.45
CA THR A 82 16.22 -51.16 43.19
C THR A 82 16.58 -49.75 42.65
N GLN A 83 16.76 -48.87 43.63
CA GLN A 83 17.38 -47.55 43.56
C GLN A 83 18.89 -47.63 43.38
N SER A 84 19.51 -46.59 42.83
CA SER A 84 20.70 -45.85 43.34
C SER A 84 21.06 -44.79 42.34
N THR A 85 20.92 -43.50 42.61
CA THR A 85 21.81 -42.52 43.25
C THR A 85 23.26 -42.49 42.72
N THR A 86 23.68 -41.37 42.21
CA THR A 86 24.76 -40.49 42.67
C THR A 86 25.23 -39.67 41.43
N ASN A 87 25.02 -38.37 41.42
CA ASN A 87 25.81 -37.23 41.88
C ASN A 87 27.10 -36.91 41.14
N VAL A 88 27.25 -35.61 40.91
CA VAL A 88 28.45 -34.72 41.01
C VAL A 88 29.19 -34.57 39.70
N SER A 89 29.53 -33.43 39.19
CA SER A 89 29.74 -32.03 39.50
C SER A 89 30.43 -31.35 38.33
N GLU A 90 30.15 -30.07 38.18
CA GLU A 90 31.06 -28.90 38.03
C GLU A 90 32.06 -28.91 36.87
N GLN A 91 32.37 -27.80 36.21
CA GLN A 91 32.55 -26.36 36.49
C GLN A 91 32.59 -25.64 35.17
N ALA A 92 31.99 -24.56 35.02
CA ALA A 92 32.35 -23.13 35.21
C ALA A 92 33.52 -22.62 34.37
N THR A 93 33.32 -21.51 33.76
CA THR A 93 33.98 -20.19 33.93
C THR A 93 33.43 -19.19 32.90
N THR A 94 32.79 -18.16 33.32
CA THR A 94 33.12 -16.74 33.59
C THR A 94 33.53 -15.95 32.36
N SER A 95 33.01 -14.72 32.14
CA SER A 95 32.96 -13.50 32.94
C SER A 95 32.07 -12.45 32.25
N ALA A 96 31.18 -11.79 32.91
CA ALA A 96 31.31 -10.54 33.68
C ALA A 96 31.50 -9.29 32.76
N ALA A 97 30.90 -8.13 32.95
CA ALA A 97 30.33 -7.41 34.08
C ALA A 97 29.42 -6.30 33.54
N SER A 98 28.36 -5.99 34.20
CA SER A 98 28.08 -4.99 35.24
C SER A 98 27.87 -3.55 34.68
N SER A 99 27.00 -2.68 35.18
CA SER A 99 26.40 -2.45 36.49
C SER A 99 25.30 -1.41 36.36
N GLU A 100 24.29 -1.53 37.08
CA GLU A 100 23.77 -0.91 38.32
C GLU A 100 22.83 0.27 38.10
N THR A 101 21.63 0.03 38.43
CA THR A 101 20.75 0.34 39.57
C THR A 101 20.97 1.64 40.32
N ALA A 102 19.91 2.41 40.46
CA ALA A 102 19.44 2.84 41.78
C ALA A 102 17.99 3.37 41.73
N SER A 103 17.16 2.68 42.45
CA SER A 103 15.85 3.06 42.94
C SER A 103 16.02 3.91 44.20
N THR A 104 15.19 4.93 44.37
CA THR A 104 14.77 5.33 45.73
C THR A 104 13.38 5.94 45.71
N THR A 105 12.62 5.40 46.60
CA THR A 105 11.23 5.62 47.03
C THR A 105 11.08 6.81 47.97
N VAL A 106 9.79 7.26 48.07
CA VAL A 106 9.06 7.79 49.24
C VAL A 106 9.22 9.29 49.50
N SER A 107 8.18 10.07 49.75
CA SER A 107 6.98 9.91 50.55
C SER A 107 5.99 11.06 50.37
N GLU A 108 4.78 10.74 50.64
CA GLU A 108 3.61 11.64 50.85
C GLU A 108 3.84 12.74 51.89
N SER A 109 3.18 13.87 51.70
CA SER A 109 2.46 14.53 52.81
C SER A 109 1.33 15.42 52.30
N GLN A 110 0.16 15.17 52.79
CA GLN A 110 -1.09 15.95 52.76
C GLN A 110 -0.96 17.22 53.60
N ALA A 111 -1.70 18.26 53.24
CA ALA A 111 -2.62 19.09 54.07
C ALA A 111 -3.18 20.22 53.22
N SER A 112 -4.39 20.22 52.92
CA SER A 112 -5.66 20.72 53.53
C SER A 112 -5.86 22.23 53.42
N VAL A 113 -6.90 22.53 52.62
CA VAL A 113 -8.07 23.42 52.83
C VAL A 113 -7.83 24.89 53.29
N GLU A 114 -8.27 25.82 52.48
CA GLU A 114 -9.43 26.70 52.82
C GLU A 114 -9.81 27.65 51.70
N SER A 115 -11.09 27.75 51.53
CA SER A 115 -11.86 28.63 50.65
C SER A 115 -11.83 30.10 51.15
N VAL A 116 -11.88 31.08 50.27
CA VAL A 116 -12.69 32.32 50.43
C VAL A 116 -12.94 33.03 49.11
N THR A 117 -14.18 33.33 48.88
CA THR A 117 -14.94 34.17 47.99
C THR A 117 -14.28 35.44 47.40
N GLY A 118 -14.55 35.65 46.10
CA GLY A 118 -15.17 36.82 45.51
C GLY A 118 -14.41 38.16 45.35
N GLN A 119 -14.26 38.61 44.18
CA GLN A 119 -14.74 39.87 43.60
C GLN A 119 -13.91 40.32 42.38
N THR A 120 -14.67 40.72 41.39
CA THR A 120 -14.28 41.51 40.20
C THR A 120 -13.25 42.60 40.45
N ARG A 121 -12.29 42.78 39.51
CA ARG A 121 -11.88 44.10 38.97
C ARG A 121 -10.90 44.01 37.78
N GLU A 122 -11.31 44.66 36.71
CA GLU A 122 -10.60 45.51 35.75
C GLU A 122 -9.12 45.31 35.42
N ALA A 123 -8.89 45.37 34.12
CA ALA A 123 -7.64 45.48 33.36
C ALA A 123 -6.63 46.48 33.93
N VAL A 124 -5.40 46.06 34.02
CA VAL A 124 -4.23 46.96 33.90
C VAL A 124 -3.13 46.20 33.21
N THR A 125 -2.73 46.70 32.06
CA THR A 125 -1.51 46.44 31.37
C THR A 125 -0.29 46.74 32.24
N THR A 126 0.62 45.82 32.40
CA THR A 126 2.03 46.17 32.66
C THR A 126 2.98 45.15 32.07
N ASP A 127 3.80 45.68 31.20
CA ASP A 127 5.07 45.12 30.72
C ASP A 127 5.90 44.54 31.87
N ARG A 128 6.50 43.37 31.63
CA ARG A 128 7.69 42.97 32.34
C ARG A 128 8.69 42.31 31.41
N ALA A 129 9.56 43.16 30.91
CA ALA A 129 10.81 42.78 30.30
C ALA A 129 11.68 42.03 31.34
N ALA A 130 12.11 40.82 31.02
CA ALA A 130 13.23 40.19 31.69
C ALA A 130 14.48 40.48 30.90
N ASN A 131 15.33 41.26 31.51
CA ASN A 131 16.70 41.60 31.08
C ASN A 131 17.57 40.35 31.17
N GLU A 132 18.07 39.86 30.07
CA GLU A 132 19.34 39.15 30.04
C GLU A 132 20.36 39.99 29.26
N THR A 133 21.27 40.53 29.99
CA THR A 133 22.44 41.29 29.53
C THR A 133 23.40 40.35 28.83
N ALA A 134 23.38 40.33 27.51
CA ALA A 134 24.52 39.94 26.71
C ALA A 134 25.12 41.22 26.15
N THR A 135 26.28 41.60 26.65
CA THR A 135 27.12 42.67 26.12
C THR A 135 27.51 42.34 24.68
N ALA A 136 26.73 42.83 23.72
CA ALA A 136 27.19 42.99 22.35
C ALA A 136 27.71 44.43 22.20
N ASN A 137 28.95 44.58 21.86
CA ASN A 137 29.53 45.84 21.41
C ASN A 137 28.70 46.42 20.27
N GLU A 138 27.85 47.36 20.56
CA GLU A 138 27.31 48.27 19.56
C GLU A 138 28.43 49.13 19.02
N THR A 139 29.04 48.68 17.92
CA THR A 139 29.70 49.62 17.01
C THR A 139 28.57 50.38 16.32
N SER A 140 28.31 51.60 16.75
CA SER A 140 27.49 52.55 16.02
C SER A 140 28.11 52.79 14.63
N ASN A 141 27.66 52.01 13.62
CA ASN A 141 27.90 52.36 12.23
C ASN A 141 26.98 53.53 11.89
N SER A 142 27.52 54.75 11.93
CA SER A 142 26.97 55.85 11.15
C SER A 142 26.87 55.37 9.70
N GLU A 143 25.65 55.34 9.13
CA GLU A 143 25.42 55.07 7.70
C GLU A 143 26.20 56.11 6.87
N THR A 144 27.43 55.78 6.52
CA THR A 144 28.22 56.59 5.59
C THR A 144 27.77 56.25 4.17
N ASN A 145 27.24 57.28 3.49
CA ASN A 145 26.90 57.15 2.07
C ASN A 145 28.20 56.89 1.26
N VAL A 146 28.31 55.73 0.66
CA VAL A 146 29.47 55.30 -0.12
C VAL A 146 29.35 55.89 -1.53
N THR A 147 30.32 56.69 -1.91
CA THR A 147 30.42 57.29 -3.25
C THR A 147 31.77 56.97 -3.88
N GLY A 148 31.85 56.95 -5.19
CA GLY A 148 33.12 56.81 -5.93
C GLY A 148 33.60 55.35 -6.17
N GLY A 149 32.75 54.34 -5.87
CA GLY A 149 32.96 52.95 -6.23
C GLY A 149 32.24 52.55 -7.48
N GLN A 150 32.20 51.23 -7.78
CA GLN A 150 31.47 50.72 -8.95
C GLN A 150 30.84 49.33 -8.74
N TYR A 151 29.66 49.13 -9.31
CA TYR A 151 29.05 47.81 -9.47
C TYR A 151 29.78 47.02 -10.52
N TYR A 152 29.92 45.69 -10.28
CA TYR A 152 30.45 44.76 -11.25
C TYR A 152 29.77 43.41 -11.08
N ARG A 153 29.84 42.55 -12.10
CA ARG A 153 29.44 41.15 -12.00
C ARG A 153 30.66 40.27 -11.84
N ASP A 154 30.60 39.37 -10.86
CA ASP A 154 31.63 38.34 -10.71
C ASP A 154 31.56 37.25 -11.80
N GLU A 155 32.50 36.32 -11.75
CA GLU A 155 32.58 35.22 -12.71
C GLU A 155 31.34 34.29 -12.72
N TYR A 156 30.52 34.33 -11.65
CA TYR A 156 29.25 33.59 -11.51
C TYR A 156 28.03 34.42 -11.94
N GLY A 157 28.25 35.69 -12.37
CA GLY A 157 27.22 36.63 -12.82
C GLY A 157 26.49 37.35 -11.68
N TYR A 158 26.93 37.24 -10.42
CA TYR A 158 26.33 37.93 -9.28
C TYR A 158 26.79 39.38 -9.22
N TRP A 159 25.90 40.29 -8.80
CA TRP A 159 26.22 41.68 -8.58
C TRP A 159 27.01 41.86 -7.29
N ARG A 160 28.06 42.64 -7.38
CA ARG A 160 28.95 43.09 -6.29
C ARG A 160 29.26 44.56 -6.45
N TYR A 161 29.77 45.18 -5.40
CA TYR A 161 30.23 46.58 -5.42
C TYR A 161 31.60 46.72 -4.78
N LYS A 162 32.53 47.34 -5.49
CA LYS A 162 33.84 47.76 -4.96
C LYS A 162 33.79 49.20 -4.56
N ASP A 163 34.24 49.51 -3.36
CA ASP A 163 34.45 50.88 -2.90
C ASP A 163 35.59 51.56 -3.65
N ALA A 164 35.84 52.84 -3.36
CA ALA A 164 36.92 53.59 -3.97
C ALA A 164 38.32 53.02 -3.70
N SER A 165 38.47 52.14 -2.69
CA SER A 165 39.74 51.45 -2.36
C SER A 165 39.88 50.11 -3.11
N GLY A 166 38.87 49.71 -3.84
CA GLY A 166 38.80 48.41 -4.56
C GLY A 166 38.38 47.24 -3.71
N LYS A 167 37.88 47.44 -2.49
CA LYS A 167 37.36 46.37 -1.59
C LYS A 167 35.88 46.11 -1.84
N ASP A 168 35.49 44.85 -1.86
CA ASP A 168 34.08 44.42 -1.96
C ASP A 168 33.32 44.76 -0.67
N LEU A 169 32.12 45.35 -0.82
CA LEU A 169 31.24 45.69 0.29
C LEU A 169 30.46 44.46 0.76
N THR A 170 30.15 44.43 2.07
CA THR A 170 29.33 43.42 2.72
C THR A 170 28.38 44.10 3.72
N GLY A 171 27.26 43.39 4.08
CA GLY A 171 26.24 43.94 4.98
C GLY A 171 25.41 45.07 4.39
N PRO A 172 24.64 45.79 5.21
CA PRO A 172 23.85 46.95 4.78
C PRO A 172 24.75 48.12 4.39
N GLN A 173 24.43 48.71 3.27
CA GLN A 173 25.17 49.84 2.71
C GLN A 173 24.23 50.91 2.16
N THR A 174 24.64 52.13 2.16
CA THR A 174 23.98 53.22 1.42
C THR A 174 24.91 53.67 0.29
N ILE A 175 24.55 53.40 -0.96
CA ILE A 175 25.35 53.73 -2.15
C ILE A 175 24.57 54.78 -2.96
N ASP A 176 25.18 55.95 -3.16
CA ASP A 176 24.59 57.09 -3.85
C ASP A 176 23.18 57.44 -3.32
N GLY A 177 22.99 57.34 -1.99
CA GLY A 177 21.70 57.57 -1.32
C GLY A 177 20.71 56.43 -1.34
N VAL A 178 21.05 55.26 -1.95
CA VAL A 178 20.18 54.08 -2.02
C VAL A 178 20.65 53.02 -1.02
N LYS A 179 19.73 52.59 -0.13
CA LYS A 179 20.03 51.52 0.83
C LYS A 179 19.99 50.16 0.10
N VAL A 180 21.06 49.38 0.21
CA VAL A 180 21.26 48.08 -0.41
C VAL A 180 21.92 47.11 0.57
N TYR A 181 21.87 45.82 0.30
CA TYR A 181 22.52 44.83 1.15
C TYR A 181 23.37 43.85 0.34
N PHE A 182 24.56 43.60 0.84
CA PHE A 182 25.46 42.59 0.32
C PHE A 182 25.61 41.47 1.36
N ASN A 183 25.41 40.24 0.98
CA ASN A 183 25.58 39.11 1.90
C ASN A 183 27.05 39.01 2.38
N PRO A 184 27.38 38.18 3.39
CA PRO A 184 28.78 38.06 3.88
C PRO A 184 29.78 37.65 2.79
N GLY A 185 29.34 37.06 1.69
CA GLY A 185 30.18 36.77 0.53
C GLY A 185 30.32 37.96 -0.44
N GLY A 186 29.78 39.14 -0.14
CA GLY A 186 29.85 40.36 -0.97
C GLY A 186 28.90 40.36 -2.16
N VAL A 187 27.93 39.41 -2.24
CA VAL A 187 26.93 39.40 -3.32
C VAL A 187 25.73 40.26 -2.93
N GLN A 188 25.30 41.15 -3.82
CA GLN A 188 24.11 41.99 -3.61
C GLN A 188 22.84 41.13 -3.53
N VAL A 189 22.06 41.32 -2.46
CA VAL A 189 20.76 40.69 -2.31
C VAL A 189 19.75 41.41 -3.20
N LYS A 190 19.03 40.65 -4.01
CA LYS A 190 17.97 41.13 -4.91
C LYS A 190 16.82 40.16 -4.94
N GLY A 191 15.58 40.65 -4.78
CA GLY A 191 14.34 39.82 -4.80
C GLY A 191 14.20 38.90 -3.60
N ASN A 192 14.91 39.12 -2.52
CA ASN A 192 14.89 38.30 -1.31
C ASN A 192 15.09 39.15 -0.06
N PHE A 193 14.87 38.58 1.11
CA PHE A 193 15.29 39.15 2.38
C PHE A 193 16.78 38.97 2.56
N GLY A 194 17.45 40.07 3.04
CA GLY A 194 18.82 40.01 3.52
C GLY A 194 18.91 39.28 4.86
N TRP A 195 20.14 39.07 5.38
CA TRP A 195 20.34 38.52 6.72
C TRP A 195 20.03 39.55 7.85
N ASP A 196 19.72 40.78 7.45
CA ASP A 196 19.19 41.86 8.27
C ASP A 196 17.66 41.86 8.34
N ASP A 197 17.02 40.84 7.76
CA ASP A 197 15.55 40.62 7.71
C ASP A 197 14.78 41.70 6.93
N HIS A 198 15.48 42.54 6.10
CA HIS A 198 14.86 43.49 5.19
C HIS A 198 14.81 42.96 3.76
N TYR A 199 13.75 43.31 3.02
CA TYR A 199 13.61 42.89 1.63
C TYR A 199 14.19 43.86 0.65
N TYR A 200 14.95 43.35 -0.32
CA TYR A 200 15.63 44.15 -1.34
C TYR A 200 15.05 43.87 -2.72
N ASP A 201 14.73 44.95 -3.44
CA ASP A 201 14.03 44.90 -4.74
C ASP A 201 14.77 44.03 -5.76
N LYS A 202 14.01 43.24 -6.52
CA LYS A 202 14.57 42.23 -7.43
C LYS A 202 15.38 42.81 -8.60
N ASP A 203 15.06 44.02 -9.02
CA ASP A 203 15.69 44.67 -10.17
C ASP A 203 16.84 45.62 -9.74
N SER A 204 16.54 46.53 -8.83
CA SER A 204 17.52 47.52 -8.34
C SER A 204 18.39 46.99 -7.20
N GLY A 205 17.88 46.10 -6.35
CA GLY A 205 18.53 45.74 -5.08
C GLY A 205 18.40 46.78 -4.00
N ALA A 206 17.53 47.80 -4.17
CA ALA A 206 17.22 48.82 -3.17
C ALA A 206 16.31 48.26 -2.06
N LEU A 207 16.47 48.76 -0.83
CA LEU A 207 15.55 48.44 0.27
C LEU A 207 14.12 48.78 -0.13
N VAL A 208 13.20 47.80 0.06
CA VAL A 208 11.78 47.98 -0.17
C VAL A 208 11.09 48.38 1.12
N THR A 209 10.19 49.33 1.06
CA THR A 209 9.39 49.80 2.21
C THR A 209 7.91 49.97 1.79
N ASN A 210 6.98 49.89 2.76
CA ASN A 210 5.54 50.10 2.58
C ASN A 210 4.94 49.31 1.41
N LYS A 211 5.31 48.04 1.25
CA LYS A 211 4.93 47.26 0.07
C LYS A 211 4.76 45.78 0.39
N PHE A 212 3.80 45.14 -0.31
CA PHE A 212 3.75 43.68 -0.40
C PHE A 212 4.92 43.15 -1.24
N VAL A 213 5.61 42.14 -0.75
CA VAL A 213 6.73 41.48 -1.41
C VAL A 213 6.54 39.98 -1.38
N GLU A 214 7.14 39.29 -2.33
CA GLU A 214 7.03 37.83 -2.45
C GLU A 214 8.40 37.18 -2.39
N GLU A 215 8.58 36.17 -1.53
CA GLU A 215 9.78 35.35 -1.45
C GLU A 215 9.42 33.88 -1.38
N TYR A 216 9.97 33.06 -2.27
CA TYR A 216 9.70 31.61 -2.37
C TYR A 216 8.21 31.26 -2.39
N GLY A 217 7.37 32.10 -3.05
CA GLY A 217 5.93 31.89 -3.16
C GLY A 217 5.12 32.22 -1.92
N ARG A 218 5.71 32.92 -0.95
CA ARG A 218 5.07 33.45 0.25
C ARG A 218 4.97 34.97 0.14
N THR A 219 3.87 35.53 0.57
CA THR A 219 3.62 36.97 0.54
C THR A 219 3.88 37.59 1.91
N TYR A 220 4.63 38.66 1.94
CA TYR A 220 4.94 39.46 3.12
C TYR A 220 4.55 40.91 2.89
N TYR A 221 4.44 41.71 3.94
CA TYR A 221 4.39 43.15 3.85
C TYR A 221 5.53 43.72 4.63
N VAL A 222 6.27 44.61 4.02
CA VAL A 222 7.33 45.35 4.70
C VAL A 222 6.86 46.79 5.00
N ASP A 223 7.10 47.25 6.23
CA ASP A 223 6.66 48.52 6.75
C ASP A 223 7.52 49.69 6.23
N GLU A 224 7.32 50.87 6.77
CA GLU A 224 8.07 52.08 6.42
C GLU A 224 9.57 51.99 6.68
N ASN A 225 9.99 51.13 7.59
CA ASN A 225 11.39 50.88 7.93
C ASN A 225 11.99 49.69 7.17
N GLY A 226 11.13 48.92 6.41
CA GLY A 226 11.50 47.72 5.71
C GLY A 226 11.36 46.43 6.54
N ASN A 227 10.76 46.47 7.76
CA ASN A 227 10.55 45.31 8.61
C ASN A 227 9.31 44.54 8.17
N LYS A 228 9.34 43.21 8.33
CA LYS A 228 8.18 42.36 8.12
C LYS A 228 7.05 42.73 9.08
N ALA A 229 5.84 42.92 8.55
CA ALA A 229 4.65 43.02 9.36
C ALA A 229 4.34 41.67 10.03
N ILE A 230 3.87 41.72 11.29
CA ILE A 230 3.44 40.56 12.08
C ILE A 230 2.09 40.90 12.72
N GLY A 231 1.18 39.93 12.82
CA GLY A 231 -0.14 40.15 13.39
C GLY A 231 -1.11 40.91 12.47
N SER A 232 -2.18 41.48 13.04
CA SER A 232 -3.16 42.28 12.31
C SER A 232 -2.58 43.64 11.93
N LYS A 233 -2.73 44.02 10.65
CA LYS A 233 -2.28 45.34 10.14
C LYS A 233 -3.29 45.85 9.10
N GLU A 234 -3.70 47.07 9.25
CA GLU A 234 -4.45 47.79 8.23
C GLU A 234 -3.57 48.31 7.13
N ILE A 235 -3.82 47.90 5.89
CA ILE A 235 -3.02 48.32 4.72
C ILE A 235 -4.01 48.75 3.61
N ASN A 236 -3.90 49.99 3.16
CA ASN A 236 -4.77 50.57 2.13
C ASN A 236 -6.29 50.41 2.45
N GLY A 237 -6.68 50.59 3.72
CA GLY A 237 -8.07 50.49 4.18
C GLY A 237 -8.63 49.08 4.27
N ALA A 238 -7.77 48.06 4.24
CA ALA A 238 -8.15 46.66 4.47
C ALA A 238 -7.30 46.05 5.57
N TRP A 239 -7.93 45.33 6.48
CA TRP A 239 -7.22 44.55 7.51
C TRP A 239 -6.62 43.30 6.89
N ASN A 240 -5.35 43.04 7.19
CA ASN A 240 -4.57 41.87 6.81
C ASN A 240 -3.97 41.25 8.09
N TYR A 241 -3.68 39.96 8.05
CA TYR A 241 -3.01 39.28 9.15
C TYR A 241 -1.75 38.56 8.65
N PHE A 242 -0.66 38.78 9.36
CA PHE A 242 0.63 38.15 9.08
C PHE A 242 0.97 37.23 10.25
N ASP A 243 1.40 36.02 9.94
CA ASP A 243 1.76 35.04 10.96
C ASP A 243 3.04 35.46 11.72
N LYS A 244 3.48 34.63 12.68
CA LYS A 244 4.70 34.89 13.47
C LYS A 244 6.00 34.97 12.64
N HIS A 245 5.96 34.51 11.38
CA HIS A 245 7.07 34.60 10.42
C HIS A 245 6.89 35.77 9.44
N GLY A 246 5.83 36.53 9.56
CA GLY A 246 5.47 37.63 8.67
C GLY A 246 4.75 37.16 7.37
N GLU A 247 4.37 35.90 7.22
CA GLU A 247 3.64 35.41 6.05
C GLU A 247 2.15 35.82 6.09
N LEU A 248 1.63 36.35 5.00
CA LEU A 248 0.24 36.77 4.89
C LEU A 248 -0.71 35.57 4.95
N ILE A 249 -1.65 35.59 5.90
CA ILE A 249 -2.74 34.58 5.97
C ILE A 249 -3.75 34.82 4.87
N THR A 250 -4.03 33.79 4.09
CA THR A 250 -5.01 33.79 3.00
C THR A 250 -5.92 32.58 3.06
N ASN A 251 -7.21 32.72 2.65
CA ASN A 251 -8.24 31.66 2.66
C ASN A 251 -8.32 30.89 3.97
N ASN A 252 -8.11 31.55 5.11
CA ASN A 252 -8.06 30.89 6.41
C ASN A 252 -8.44 31.83 7.54
N PHE A 253 -8.77 31.21 8.68
CA PHE A 253 -8.87 31.93 9.95
C PHE A 253 -7.48 32.16 10.54
N ALA A 254 -7.23 33.37 10.95
CA ALA A 254 -5.99 33.72 11.65
C ALA A 254 -6.11 33.46 13.17
N PRO A 255 -5.02 33.54 13.94
CA PRO A 255 -5.02 33.39 15.38
C PRO A 255 -5.94 34.38 16.13
N ASP A 256 -6.25 35.54 15.53
CA ASP A 256 -7.23 36.52 16.03
C ASP A 256 -8.68 36.07 15.88
N GLY A 257 -8.92 34.91 15.30
CA GLY A 257 -10.25 34.34 15.07
C GLY A 257 -11.00 34.94 13.87
N ARG A 258 -10.39 35.79 13.06
CA ARG A 258 -11.00 36.38 11.87
C ARG A 258 -10.58 35.66 10.60
N TYR A 259 -11.44 35.63 9.62
CA TYR A 259 -11.18 35.02 8.32
C TYR A 259 -10.59 36.04 7.35
N TYR A 260 -9.57 35.61 6.62
CA TYR A 260 -8.91 36.38 5.58
C TYR A 260 -9.08 35.67 4.24
N ASP A 261 -9.57 36.41 3.23
CA ASP A 261 -9.89 35.92 1.90
C ASP A 261 -8.63 35.48 1.10
N LYS A 262 -8.84 35.08 -0.15
CA LYS A 262 -7.74 34.69 -1.05
C LYS A 262 -6.72 35.81 -1.33
N TYR A 263 -7.09 37.04 -1.04
CA TYR A 263 -6.21 38.22 -1.18
C TYR A 263 -5.60 38.67 0.16
N GLY A 264 -5.86 37.93 1.23
CA GLY A 264 -5.43 38.25 2.58
C GLY A 264 -6.19 39.39 3.24
N LYS A 265 -7.38 39.75 2.71
CA LYS A 265 -8.25 40.78 3.30
C LYS A 265 -9.22 40.16 4.28
N GLN A 266 -9.37 40.78 5.45
CA GLN A 266 -10.37 40.38 6.43
C GLN A 266 -11.78 40.41 5.82
N VAL A 267 -12.56 39.35 6.07
CA VAL A 267 -13.98 39.25 5.73
C VAL A 267 -14.80 39.44 7.00
N ASP A 268 -15.75 40.35 6.97
CA ASP A 268 -16.69 40.59 8.08
C ASP A 268 -17.93 39.72 7.88
N PHE A 269 -18.12 38.74 8.75
CA PHE A 269 -19.32 37.89 8.82
C PHE A 269 -20.40 38.45 9.75
N GLY A 270 -20.18 39.62 10.35
CA GLY A 270 -21.01 40.22 11.38
C GLY A 270 -20.70 39.74 12.79
N THR A 271 -21.55 40.08 13.78
CA THR A 271 -21.38 39.71 15.18
C THR A 271 -22.58 38.95 15.72
N ASN A 272 -22.36 38.14 16.74
CA ASN A 272 -23.36 37.35 17.48
C ASN A 272 -24.29 36.57 16.51
N ARG A 273 -23.72 35.87 15.57
CA ARG A 273 -24.51 35.12 14.57
C ARG A 273 -23.80 33.90 14.04
N TYR A 274 -24.59 32.90 13.62
CA TYR A 274 -24.11 31.78 12.81
C TYR A 274 -23.86 32.20 11.38
N PHE A 275 -22.84 31.60 10.76
CA PHE A 275 -22.56 31.70 9.33
C PHE A 275 -21.98 30.39 8.82
N GLU A 276 -22.17 30.13 7.55
CA GLU A 276 -21.62 28.96 6.85
C GLU A 276 -20.46 29.39 5.96
N LEU A 277 -19.36 28.63 6.01
CA LEU A 277 -18.21 28.84 5.15
C LEU A 277 -17.68 27.47 4.70
N ASN A 278 -17.61 27.26 3.37
CA ASN A 278 -17.18 26.00 2.76
C ASN A 278 -17.95 24.75 3.25
N GLY A 279 -19.25 24.89 3.55
CA GLY A 279 -20.10 23.81 4.03
C GLY A 279 -20.01 23.52 5.53
N GLU A 280 -19.22 24.29 6.29
CA GLU A 280 -19.09 24.19 7.73
C GLU A 280 -19.68 25.37 8.46
N TRP A 281 -20.24 25.14 9.66
CA TRP A 281 -20.89 26.14 10.48
C TRP A 281 -19.95 26.73 11.52
N TYR A 282 -20.01 28.05 11.64
CA TYR A 282 -19.24 28.84 12.61
C TYR A 282 -20.18 29.81 13.35
N TYR A 283 -19.70 30.38 14.43
CA TYR A 283 -20.38 31.46 15.10
C TYR A 283 -19.40 32.62 15.36
N ALA A 284 -19.76 33.79 14.82
CA ALA A 284 -19.04 35.02 15.10
C ALA A 284 -19.49 35.56 16.45
N GLY A 285 -18.59 35.78 17.37
CA GLY A 285 -18.85 36.36 18.68
C GLY A 285 -19.17 37.85 18.64
N ASN A 286 -19.23 38.48 19.79
CA ASN A 286 -19.57 39.91 19.91
C ASN A 286 -18.53 40.86 19.29
N ASP A 287 -17.28 40.38 19.09
CA ASP A 287 -16.14 41.08 18.48
C ASP A 287 -15.91 40.66 17.01
N GLY A 288 -16.77 39.80 16.46
CA GLY A 288 -16.67 39.25 15.10
C GLY A 288 -15.64 38.13 14.92
N ALA A 289 -14.95 37.70 15.99
CA ALA A 289 -14.07 36.53 15.96
C ALA A 289 -14.90 35.24 16.12
N ILE A 290 -14.41 34.11 15.56
CA ILE A 290 -15.08 32.82 15.73
C ILE A 290 -14.96 32.31 17.15
N LEU A 291 -16.05 31.75 17.68
CA LEU A 291 -16.06 31.08 18.98
C LEU A 291 -15.40 29.71 18.89
N LYS A 292 -14.81 29.26 20.01
CA LYS A 292 -14.13 27.98 20.17
C LYS A 292 -14.53 27.34 21.51
N GLY A 293 -14.42 26.02 21.59
CA GLY A 293 -14.74 25.27 22.79
C GLY A 293 -16.25 25.17 23.08
N PRO A 294 -16.63 24.76 24.31
CA PRO A 294 -18.02 24.70 24.76
C PRO A 294 -18.61 26.10 24.93
N GLN A 295 -19.77 26.35 24.37
CA GLN A 295 -20.46 27.62 24.41
C GLN A 295 -21.93 27.44 24.79
N THR A 296 -22.57 28.52 25.31
CA THR A 296 -24.00 28.58 25.50
C THR A 296 -24.51 29.78 24.71
N ILE A 297 -25.25 29.53 23.63
CA ILE A 297 -25.82 30.55 22.76
C ILE A 297 -27.32 30.49 22.84
N ASP A 298 -27.95 31.58 23.22
CA ASP A 298 -29.41 31.69 23.45
C ASP A 298 -29.94 30.57 24.36
N GLY A 299 -29.18 30.18 25.40
CA GLY A 299 -29.53 29.14 26.35
C GLY A 299 -29.27 27.71 25.87
N VAL A 300 -28.77 27.51 24.62
CA VAL A 300 -28.45 26.22 24.04
C VAL A 300 -26.96 25.94 24.17
N LYS A 301 -26.61 24.80 24.75
CA LYS A 301 -25.22 24.35 24.85
C LYS A 301 -24.77 23.80 23.48
N VAL A 302 -23.67 24.31 22.92
CA VAL A 302 -23.06 23.93 21.64
C VAL A 302 -21.56 23.82 21.82
N TYR A 303 -20.86 23.23 20.85
CA TYR A 303 -19.41 23.12 20.88
C TYR A 303 -18.81 23.52 19.54
N PHE A 304 -17.74 24.28 19.57
CA PHE A 304 -16.93 24.63 18.42
C PHE A 304 -15.52 24.09 18.61
N HIS A 305 -14.99 23.45 17.59
CA HIS A 305 -13.61 22.96 17.60
C HIS A 305 -12.60 24.10 17.67
N GLN A 306 -11.31 23.77 17.86
CA GLN A 306 -10.22 24.76 17.89
C GLN A 306 -10.09 25.56 16.59
N ASN A 307 -10.58 25.02 15.47
CA ASN A 307 -10.68 25.72 14.18
C ASN A 307 -12.00 26.50 14.01
N GLY A 308 -12.86 26.53 15.04
CA GLY A 308 -14.14 27.24 15.06
C GLY A 308 -15.32 26.52 14.42
N ILE A 309 -15.15 25.31 13.87
CA ILE A 309 -16.24 24.51 13.27
C ILE A 309 -17.18 23.99 14.36
N GLN A 310 -18.50 24.19 14.16
CA GLN A 310 -19.51 23.67 15.07
C GLN A 310 -19.58 22.14 15.02
N ALA A 311 -19.55 21.48 16.17
CA ALA A 311 -19.76 20.05 16.28
C ALA A 311 -21.22 19.68 15.99
N LYS A 312 -21.45 18.77 15.05
CA LYS A 312 -22.78 18.27 14.67
C LYS A 312 -22.75 16.78 14.31
N GLY A 313 -23.63 15.99 14.94
CA GLY A 313 -23.83 14.57 14.58
C GLY A 313 -22.79 13.59 15.14
N TYR A 314 -21.95 13.99 16.08
CA TYR A 314 -20.92 13.12 16.64
C TYR A 314 -20.56 13.46 18.10
N PHE A 315 -19.81 12.56 18.71
CA PHE A 315 -19.30 12.74 20.06
C PHE A 315 -18.02 13.58 20.05
N VAL A 316 -18.00 14.63 20.85
CA VAL A 316 -16.83 15.46 21.11
C VAL A 316 -16.28 15.13 22.47
N LYS A 317 -14.99 14.89 22.58
CA LYS A 317 -14.30 14.72 23.84
C LYS A 317 -14.03 16.10 24.44
N ASP A 318 -14.55 16.33 25.62
CA ASP A 318 -14.30 17.53 26.39
C ASP A 318 -12.92 17.42 27.06
N GLU A 319 -12.09 18.45 26.91
CA GLU A 319 -10.73 18.47 27.46
C GLU A 319 -10.70 18.68 28.97
N GLU A 320 -11.75 19.29 29.55
CA GLU A 320 -11.80 19.59 30.98
C GLU A 320 -12.10 18.36 31.85
N ASP A 321 -13.09 17.53 31.46
CA ASP A 321 -13.50 16.35 32.23
C ASP A 321 -13.21 15.01 31.56
N ASN A 322 -12.59 15.04 30.39
CA ASN A 322 -12.20 13.86 29.60
C ASN A 322 -13.39 12.97 29.19
N LYS A 323 -14.60 13.51 29.12
CA LYS A 323 -15.83 12.81 28.76
C LYS A 323 -16.28 13.20 27.36
N SER A 324 -16.86 12.25 26.62
CA SER A 324 -17.39 12.49 25.28
C SER A 324 -18.88 12.80 25.35
N ARG A 325 -19.26 13.95 24.77
CA ARG A 325 -20.64 14.44 24.68
C ARG A 325 -21.12 14.49 23.24
N TYR A 326 -22.37 14.13 23.03
CA TYR A 326 -22.97 14.17 21.68
C TYR A 326 -23.65 15.51 21.40
N TYR A 327 -23.36 16.04 20.22
CA TYR A 327 -24.01 17.24 19.71
C TYR A 327 -24.89 16.89 18.50
N ASP A 328 -26.15 17.32 18.54
CA ASP A 328 -27.18 16.97 17.58
C ASP A 328 -26.80 17.31 16.14
N LYS A 329 -27.10 16.41 15.20
CA LYS A 329 -26.64 16.49 13.81
C LYS A 329 -27.21 17.67 13.02
N ASP A 330 -28.43 18.13 13.38
CA ASP A 330 -29.12 19.18 12.65
C ASP A 330 -28.86 20.56 13.29
N THR A 331 -28.97 20.62 14.60
CA THR A 331 -28.87 21.86 15.36
C THR A 331 -27.51 22.17 15.94
N GLY A 332 -26.71 21.14 16.20
CA GLY A 332 -25.45 21.24 16.96
C GLY A 332 -25.67 21.47 18.48
N ALA A 333 -26.90 21.31 18.99
CA ALA A 333 -27.19 21.40 20.40
C ALA A 333 -26.70 20.15 21.16
N LEU A 334 -26.29 20.30 22.41
CA LEU A 334 -25.98 19.16 23.27
C LEU A 334 -27.23 18.28 23.45
N ALA A 335 -27.18 17.04 23.00
CA ALA A 335 -28.27 16.08 23.20
C ALA A 335 -28.24 15.52 24.60
N THR A 336 -29.42 15.40 25.26
CA THR A 336 -29.54 14.86 26.62
C THR A 336 -30.75 13.94 26.74
N ASN A 337 -30.63 12.89 27.57
CA ASN A 337 -31.67 11.92 27.92
C ASN A 337 -32.42 11.36 26.70
N GLN A 338 -31.67 10.95 25.66
CA GLN A 338 -32.26 10.44 24.42
C GLN A 338 -31.35 9.48 23.68
N TYR A 339 -31.94 8.70 22.78
CA TYR A 339 -31.18 7.95 21.78
C TYR A 339 -30.59 8.87 20.72
N VAL A 340 -29.34 8.61 20.39
CA VAL A 340 -28.61 9.33 19.32
C VAL A 340 -27.92 8.34 18.40
N ILE A 341 -27.65 8.78 17.19
CA ILE A 341 -27.03 7.98 16.15
C ILE A 341 -25.70 8.66 15.77
N ALA A 342 -24.60 7.89 15.82
CA ALA A 342 -23.29 8.40 15.49
C ALA A 342 -22.45 7.33 14.77
N TYR A 343 -21.49 7.79 13.97
CA TYR A 343 -20.47 6.92 13.41
C TYR A 343 -19.57 6.35 14.50
N ASN A 344 -19.39 5.01 14.48
CA ASN A 344 -18.48 4.31 15.36
C ASN A 344 -17.16 4.06 14.60
N PRO A 345 -16.05 4.71 14.96
CA PRO A 345 -14.78 4.56 14.26
C PRO A 345 -14.12 3.19 14.44
N TYR A 346 -14.48 2.43 15.46
CA TYR A 346 -13.94 1.09 15.72
C TYR A 346 -14.67 0.01 14.90
N LYS A 347 -15.97 0.18 14.68
CA LYS A 347 -16.81 -0.74 13.90
C LYS A 347 -17.00 -0.29 12.46
N HIS A 348 -16.51 0.91 12.11
CA HIS A 348 -16.62 1.53 10.79
C HIS A 348 -18.06 1.58 10.24
N ARG A 349 -19.01 1.81 11.14
CA ARG A 349 -20.44 1.89 10.80
C ARG A 349 -21.20 2.84 11.73
N ILE A 350 -22.44 3.17 11.36
CA ILE A 350 -23.32 4.00 12.18
C ILE A 350 -23.96 3.12 13.24
N GLU A 351 -23.91 3.58 14.50
CA GLU A 351 -24.44 2.88 15.68
C GLU A 351 -25.39 3.77 16.48
N ARG A 352 -26.25 3.13 17.28
CA ARG A 352 -27.18 3.80 18.21
C ARG A 352 -26.57 3.85 19.62
N TYR A 353 -26.71 4.98 20.27
CA TYR A 353 -26.25 5.25 21.62
C TYR A 353 -27.38 5.85 22.42
N TYR A 354 -27.30 5.85 23.74
CA TYR A 354 -28.14 6.65 24.61
C TYR A 354 -27.28 7.60 25.43
N VAL A 355 -27.65 8.88 25.48
CA VAL A 355 -26.94 9.90 26.25
C VAL A 355 -27.75 10.31 27.45
N ASN A 356 -27.08 10.52 28.62
CA ASN A 356 -27.68 10.94 29.85
C ASN A 356 -28.01 12.46 29.88
N ASP A 357 -28.40 12.98 31.01
CA ASP A 357 -28.70 14.41 31.26
C ASP A 357 -27.50 15.35 31.00
N GLN A 358 -26.28 14.83 30.99
CA GLN A 358 -25.06 15.58 30.71
C GLN A 358 -24.58 15.39 29.25
N GLY A 359 -25.34 14.68 28.42
CA GLY A 359 -24.99 14.39 27.04
C GLY A 359 -23.91 13.29 26.88
N ILE A 360 -23.60 12.56 27.98
CA ILE A 360 -22.58 11.51 28.01
C ILE A 360 -23.22 10.17 27.67
N ARG A 361 -22.61 9.39 26.78
CA ARG A 361 -23.10 8.06 26.41
C ARG A 361 -23.11 7.09 27.59
N LEU A 362 -24.19 6.29 27.71
CA LEU A 362 -24.28 5.21 28.67
C LEU A 362 -23.52 3.96 28.19
N THR A 363 -23.10 3.13 29.19
CA THR A 363 -22.42 1.87 28.98
C THR A 363 -23.00 0.78 29.89
N GLY A 364 -22.82 -0.50 29.55
CA GLY A 364 -23.31 -1.64 30.30
C GLY A 364 -24.83 -1.80 30.28
N PRO A 365 -25.40 -2.63 31.19
CA PRO A 365 -26.83 -2.86 31.28
C PRO A 365 -27.56 -1.63 31.81
N GLN A 366 -28.65 -1.25 31.17
CA GLN A 366 -29.47 -0.08 31.53
C GLN A 366 -30.95 -0.41 31.46
N THR A 367 -31.77 0.41 32.15
CA THR A 367 -33.23 0.36 32.02
C THR A 367 -33.70 1.70 31.43
N ILE A 368 -34.18 1.68 30.20
CA ILE A 368 -34.66 2.86 29.49
C ILE A 368 -36.11 2.64 29.10
N ASP A 369 -37.00 3.55 29.54
CA ASP A 369 -38.44 3.47 29.33
C ASP A 369 -39.04 2.11 29.77
N GLY A 370 -38.52 1.56 30.90
CA GLY A 370 -38.96 0.29 31.48
C GLY A 370 -38.42 -0.97 30.77
N LYS A 371 -37.61 -0.81 29.72
CA LYS A 371 -36.98 -1.90 28.99
C LYS A 371 -35.53 -2.09 29.43
N GLN A 372 -35.14 -3.34 29.60
CA GLN A 372 -33.72 -3.72 29.82
C GLN A 372 -32.98 -3.69 28.51
N VAL A 373 -31.94 -2.87 28.39
CA VAL A 373 -31.09 -2.70 27.20
C VAL A 373 -29.61 -2.79 27.60
N TYR A 374 -28.73 -3.03 26.66
CA TYR A 374 -27.30 -3.11 26.93
C TYR A 374 -26.51 -2.23 25.95
N PHE A 375 -25.60 -1.47 26.49
CA PHE A 375 -24.64 -0.68 25.73
C PHE A 375 -23.24 -1.26 25.94
N ASP A 376 -22.50 -1.43 24.87
CA ASP A 376 -21.11 -1.89 24.91
C ASP A 376 -20.31 -1.16 25.99
N THR A 377 -19.57 -1.89 26.82
CA THR A 377 -18.87 -1.34 27.99
C THR A 377 -17.71 -0.41 27.60
N TYR A 378 -17.14 -0.59 26.43
CA TYR A 378 -16.02 0.20 25.92
C TYR A 378 -16.49 1.35 25.01
N GLU A 379 -17.32 1.04 24.02
CA GLU A 379 -17.72 1.97 22.97
C GLU A 379 -19.05 2.68 23.28
N GLY A 380 -19.89 2.11 24.15
CA GLY A 380 -21.21 2.62 24.51
C GLY A 380 -22.25 2.45 23.41
N SER A 381 -21.98 1.72 22.33
CA SER A 381 -22.97 1.41 21.29
C SER A 381 -23.97 0.37 21.80
N GLN A 382 -25.25 0.52 21.45
CA GLN A 382 -26.29 -0.43 21.86
C GLN A 382 -26.07 -1.79 21.21
N VAL A 383 -26.24 -2.86 22.01
CA VAL A 383 -26.14 -4.24 21.54
C VAL A 383 -27.47 -4.70 20.98
N PHE A 384 -27.44 -5.34 19.81
CA PHE A 384 -28.57 -5.90 19.12
C PHE A 384 -28.28 -7.34 18.71
N ASP A 385 -29.31 -8.21 18.81
CA ASP A 385 -29.30 -9.56 18.29
C ASP A 385 -28.03 -10.35 18.67
N ASN A 386 -27.62 -10.22 19.95
CA ASN A 386 -26.38 -10.78 20.46
C ASN A 386 -26.41 -10.98 21.98
N PHE A 387 -25.41 -11.71 22.47
CA PHE A 387 -25.07 -11.87 23.87
C PHE A 387 -23.85 -10.99 24.18
N PRO A 388 -23.98 -9.90 24.94
CA PRO A 388 -22.85 -9.13 25.47
C PRO A 388 -22.25 -9.79 26.72
N ASP A 389 -21.31 -9.09 27.39
CA ASP A 389 -20.54 -9.59 28.53
C ASP A 389 -21.40 -9.93 29.78
N ASP A 390 -22.65 -9.44 29.87
CA ASP A 390 -23.57 -9.79 30.96
C ASP A 390 -24.22 -11.17 30.78
N GLY A 391 -24.02 -11.79 29.59
CA GLY A 391 -24.48 -13.13 29.27
C GLY A 391 -25.96 -13.27 28.93
N TYR A 392 -26.74 -12.18 28.86
CA TYR A 392 -28.14 -12.21 28.46
C TYR A 392 -28.29 -11.93 26.96
N PHE A 393 -29.37 -12.43 26.38
CA PHE A 393 -29.66 -12.16 24.97
C PHE A 393 -30.45 -10.84 24.82
N TYR A 394 -30.01 -10.03 23.86
CA TYR A 394 -30.68 -8.82 23.42
C TYR A 394 -31.14 -8.96 21.98
N ASP A 395 -32.44 -8.75 21.72
CA ASP A 395 -33.08 -8.95 20.42
C ASP A 395 -32.69 -7.91 19.36
N GLN A 396 -33.32 -8.01 18.19
CA GLN A 396 -33.08 -7.08 17.08
C GLN A 396 -33.49 -5.64 17.38
N ASP A 397 -34.34 -5.41 18.38
CA ASP A 397 -34.71 -4.08 18.85
C ASP A 397 -33.81 -3.61 20.00
N GLY A 398 -32.89 -4.47 20.47
CA GLY A 398 -31.95 -4.22 21.57
C GLY A 398 -32.56 -4.40 22.94
N ASN A 399 -33.73 -5.07 23.10
CA ASN A 399 -34.34 -5.39 24.36
C ASN A 399 -33.85 -6.75 24.86
N ARG A 400 -33.63 -6.86 26.18
CA ARG A 400 -33.33 -8.15 26.81
C ARG A 400 -34.49 -9.12 26.67
N VAL A 401 -34.18 -10.33 26.21
CA VAL A 401 -35.14 -11.42 26.06
C VAL A 401 -34.83 -12.54 27.04
N ASP A 402 -35.87 -13.05 27.72
CA ASP A 402 -35.76 -14.25 28.54
C ASP A 402 -35.81 -15.51 27.62
N LEU A 403 -34.70 -16.22 27.53
CA LEU A 403 -34.58 -17.47 26.75
C LEU A 403 -34.91 -18.74 27.56
N GLY A 404 -35.34 -18.58 28.83
CA GLY A 404 -35.52 -19.68 29.79
C GLY A 404 -34.20 -20.09 30.43
N THR A 405 -34.21 -21.20 31.21
CA THR A 405 -33.04 -21.67 31.97
C THR A 405 -32.75 -23.15 31.68
N ASN A 406 -31.53 -23.58 31.92
CA ASN A 406 -31.04 -24.96 31.80
C ASN A 406 -31.43 -25.65 30.47
N ARG A 407 -31.15 -24.97 29.38
CA ARG A 407 -31.51 -25.45 28.05
C ARG A 407 -30.58 -24.96 26.93
N TYR A 408 -30.51 -25.77 25.85
CA TYR A 408 -29.91 -25.33 24.63
C TYR A 408 -30.84 -24.36 23.90
N VAL A 409 -30.25 -23.31 23.31
CA VAL A 409 -30.90 -22.34 22.41
C VAL A 409 -30.05 -22.16 21.16
N GLN A 410 -30.72 -21.90 20.03
CA GLN A 410 -30.01 -21.59 18.79
C GLN A 410 -30.24 -20.14 18.41
N VAL A 411 -29.15 -19.40 18.21
CA VAL A 411 -29.20 -18.00 17.77
C VAL A 411 -28.26 -17.85 16.56
N LYS A 412 -28.78 -17.36 15.44
CA LYS A 412 -28.01 -17.21 14.17
C LYS A 412 -27.26 -18.47 13.73
N GLY A 413 -27.91 -19.64 13.91
CA GLY A 413 -27.33 -20.93 13.54
C GLY A 413 -26.30 -21.48 14.55
N ASN A 414 -25.90 -20.74 15.56
CA ASN A 414 -25.00 -21.17 16.60
C ASN A 414 -25.75 -21.70 17.84
N TRP A 415 -25.21 -22.71 18.49
CA TRP A 415 -25.75 -23.28 19.71
C TRP A 415 -25.15 -22.63 20.94
N TYR A 416 -26.01 -22.33 21.91
CA TYR A 416 -25.69 -21.78 23.22
C TYR A 416 -26.39 -22.61 24.29
N TYR A 417 -25.92 -22.58 25.50
CA TYR A 417 -26.63 -23.15 26.65
C TYR A 417 -26.90 -22.07 27.68
N VAL A 418 -28.16 -21.90 28.01
CA VAL A 418 -28.60 -20.97 29.03
C VAL A 418 -28.57 -21.69 30.39
N GLY A 419 -27.80 -21.16 31.34
CA GLY A 419 -27.68 -21.70 32.70
C GLY A 419 -28.93 -21.48 33.58
N ASP A 420 -28.80 -21.81 34.85
CA ASP A 420 -29.87 -21.65 35.84
C ASP A 420 -30.17 -20.19 36.18
N ASP A 421 -29.18 -19.30 35.96
CA ASP A 421 -29.30 -17.86 36.15
C ASP A 421 -29.83 -17.09 34.92
N GLY A 422 -30.19 -17.80 33.87
CA GLY A 422 -30.68 -17.24 32.60
C GLY A 422 -29.62 -16.63 31.72
N LYS A 423 -28.31 -16.86 32.01
CA LYS A 423 -27.19 -16.44 31.18
C LYS A 423 -26.59 -17.58 30.37
N ILE A 424 -25.92 -17.24 29.29
CA ILE A 424 -25.16 -18.25 28.53
C ILE A 424 -23.93 -18.76 29.31
N LEU A 425 -23.66 -20.05 29.19
CA LEU A 425 -22.45 -20.67 29.71
C LEU A 425 -21.26 -20.36 28.80
N THR A 426 -20.05 -20.31 29.41
CA THR A 426 -18.77 -20.18 28.71
C THR A 426 -17.77 -21.15 29.34
N GLY A 427 -16.78 -21.60 28.53
CA GLY A 427 -15.76 -22.56 28.99
C GLY A 427 -16.24 -24.00 28.93
N GLU A 428 -15.59 -24.87 29.75
CA GLU A 428 -15.83 -26.32 29.79
C GLU A 428 -16.97 -26.66 30.77
N HIS A 429 -17.93 -27.48 30.29
CA HIS A 429 -19.07 -27.92 31.10
C HIS A 429 -19.38 -29.41 30.85
N ILE A 430 -20.04 -30.06 31.81
CA ILE A 430 -20.65 -31.38 31.62
C ILE A 430 -22.15 -31.20 31.64
N ILE A 431 -22.81 -31.42 30.51
CA ILE A 431 -24.26 -31.28 30.38
C ILE A 431 -24.81 -32.61 29.91
N ASP A 432 -25.72 -33.19 30.66
CA ASP A 432 -26.33 -34.52 30.43
C ASP A 432 -25.27 -35.61 30.18
N GLY A 433 -24.11 -35.53 30.85
CA GLY A 433 -23.00 -36.47 30.75
C GLY A 433 -22.06 -36.23 29.56
N ALA A 434 -22.34 -35.25 28.73
CA ALA A 434 -21.47 -34.84 27.61
C ALA A 434 -20.48 -33.73 28.04
N HIS A 435 -19.20 -33.93 27.74
CA HIS A 435 -18.18 -32.89 27.92
C HIS A 435 -18.21 -31.91 26.75
N VAL A 436 -18.72 -30.73 26.98
CA VAL A 436 -18.93 -29.68 25.97
C VAL A 436 -18.13 -28.43 26.31
N TYR A 437 -17.79 -27.65 25.30
CA TYR A 437 -17.08 -26.39 25.45
C TYR A 437 -17.85 -25.25 24.77
N PHE A 438 -17.95 -24.14 25.45
CA PHE A 438 -18.51 -22.89 24.96
C PHE A 438 -17.41 -21.83 24.86
N GLU A 439 -17.27 -21.20 23.70
CA GLU A 439 -16.34 -20.10 23.47
C GLU A 439 -16.61 -18.93 24.43
N TYR A 440 -15.71 -17.93 24.51
CA TYR A 440 -15.89 -16.74 25.34
C TYR A 440 -17.25 -16.04 25.13
N GLY A 441 -17.77 -16.00 23.90
CA GLY A 441 -19.11 -15.48 23.59
C GLY A 441 -20.25 -16.50 23.78
N GLY A 442 -20.02 -17.62 24.46
CA GLY A 442 -21.00 -18.65 24.79
C GLY A 442 -21.38 -19.60 23.63
N LYS A 443 -20.81 -19.44 22.44
CA LYS A 443 -21.07 -20.34 21.32
C LYS A 443 -20.48 -21.72 21.58
N GLN A 444 -21.29 -22.79 21.43
CA GLN A 444 -20.82 -24.17 21.59
C GLN A 444 -19.86 -24.55 20.48
N VAL A 445 -18.70 -25.09 20.83
CA VAL A 445 -17.77 -25.69 19.89
C VAL A 445 -18.34 -27.03 19.40
N LYS A 446 -18.49 -27.12 18.08
CA LYS A 446 -18.97 -28.34 17.40
C LYS A 446 -18.22 -28.56 16.09
N GLY A 447 -17.70 -29.77 15.88
CA GLY A 447 -16.92 -30.11 14.69
C GLY A 447 -15.59 -29.39 14.57
N ASP A 448 -15.06 -28.88 15.68
CA ASP A 448 -13.82 -28.10 15.71
C ASP A 448 -13.06 -28.30 17.04
N PHE A 449 -11.89 -27.70 17.12
CA PHE A 449 -11.05 -27.71 18.32
C PHE A 449 -11.43 -26.53 19.23
N ASP A 450 -11.47 -26.80 20.54
CA ASP A 450 -11.63 -25.77 21.58
C ASP A 450 -10.30 -25.05 21.89
N TYR A 451 -10.34 -24.11 22.84
CA TYR A 451 -9.17 -23.36 23.33
C TYR A 451 -8.05 -24.28 23.91
N ASN A 452 -8.42 -25.45 24.45
CA ASN A 452 -7.49 -26.45 24.99
C ASN A 452 -6.92 -27.37 23.89
N ASN A 453 -7.27 -27.12 22.60
CA ASN A 453 -6.97 -27.98 21.45
C ASN A 453 -7.59 -29.39 21.56
N GLN A 454 -8.74 -29.52 22.24
CA GLN A 454 -9.53 -30.75 22.27
C GLN A 454 -10.65 -30.68 21.22
N PHE A 455 -10.86 -31.77 20.51
CA PHE A 455 -11.84 -31.83 19.42
C PHE A 455 -13.23 -32.23 19.91
N HIS A 456 -14.21 -31.45 19.52
CA HIS A 456 -15.62 -31.67 19.84
C HIS A 456 -16.41 -32.17 18.61
N ASP A 457 -17.24 -33.18 18.83
CA ASP A 457 -18.06 -33.81 17.81
C ASP A 457 -19.02 -32.78 17.16
N LYS A 458 -19.18 -32.87 15.84
CA LYS A 458 -19.96 -31.88 15.06
C LYS A 458 -21.46 -31.89 15.36
N ASP A 459 -22.01 -33.01 15.82
CA ASP A 459 -23.43 -33.16 16.07
C ASP A 459 -23.76 -32.95 17.56
N SER A 460 -23.05 -33.64 18.45
CA SER A 460 -23.28 -33.61 19.88
C SER A 460 -22.52 -32.49 20.61
N GLY A 461 -21.38 -32.07 20.07
CA GLY A 461 -20.44 -31.17 20.78
C GLY A 461 -19.65 -31.86 21.89
N ASN A 462 -19.75 -33.18 22.08
CA ASN A 462 -19.00 -33.95 23.06
C ASN A 462 -17.53 -34.16 22.62
N LEU A 463 -16.62 -34.36 23.55
CA LEU A 463 -15.23 -34.72 23.25
C LEU A 463 -15.15 -35.99 22.41
N VAL A 464 -14.23 -36.01 21.48
CA VAL A 464 -13.94 -37.15 20.58
C VAL A 464 -12.63 -37.79 20.96
N THR A 465 -12.55 -39.15 20.92
CA THR A 465 -11.30 -39.90 21.16
C THR A 465 -11.09 -40.99 20.12
N ASN A 466 -9.82 -41.31 19.85
CA ASN A 466 -9.34 -42.49 19.10
C ASN A 466 -10.03 -42.68 17.74
N ARG A 467 -10.22 -41.59 16.95
CA ARG A 467 -10.76 -41.66 15.59
C ARG A 467 -10.25 -40.57 14.69
N PHE A 468 -10.36 -40.80 13.38
CA PHE A 468 -10.14 -39.78 12.37
C PHE A 468 -11.31 -38.79 12.31
N VAL A 469 -10.98 -37.50 12.14
CA VAL A 469 -11.94 -36.40 11.95
C VAL A 469 -11.46 -35.52 10.81
N THR A 470 -12.37 -34.78 10.18
CA THR A 470 -12.05 -33.83 9.11
C THR A 470 -12.56 -32.46 9.52
N VAL A 471 -11.67 -31.46 9.47
CA VAL A 471 -11.97 -30.07 9.76
C VAL A 471 -11.35 -29.22 8.64
N ASN A 472 -12.15 -28.36 7.99
CA ASN A 472 -11.68 -27.48 6.93
C ASN A 472 -10.80 -28.22 5.88
N ASP A 473 -11.31 -29.36 5.37
CA ASP A 473 -10.65 -30.22 4.37
C ASP A 473 -9.34 -30.90 4.85
N LYS A 474 -8.98 -30.77 6.12
CA LYS A 474 -7.83 -31.43 6.73
C LYS A 474 -8.29 -32.60 7.60
N THR A 475 -7.62 -33.74 7.47
CA THR A 475 -7.85 -34.92 8.30
C THR A 475 -6.92 -34.90 9.52
N TYR A 476 -7.46 -35.25 10.66
CA TYR A 476 -6.73 -35.40 11.93
C TYR A 476 -7.05 -36.77 12.52
N PHE A 477 -6.17 -37.31 13.34
CA PHE A 477 -6.50 -38.41 14.22
C PHE A 477 -6.50 -37.90 15.67
N ILE A 478 -7.62 -38.06 16.34
CA ILE A 478 -7.80 -37.59 17.71
C ILE A 478 -7.38 -38.71 18.65
N GLY A 479 -6.44 -38.43 19.54
CA GLY A 479 -5.95 -39.36 20.52
C GLY A 479 -6.92 -39.60 21.69
N ALA A 480 -6.45 -40.37 22.69
CA ALA A 480 -7.23 -40.67 23.88
C ALA A 480 -7.47 -39.46 24.79
N ASP A 481 -6.67 -38.41 24.62
CA ASP A 481 -6.75 -37.14 25.35
C ASP A 481 -7.63 -36.11 24.61
N SER A 482 -8.36 -36.53 23.58
CA SER A 482 -9.20 -35.70 22.67
C SER A 482 -8.40 -34.66 21.86
N LYS A 483 -7.08 -34.76 21.76
CA LYS A 483 -6.22 -33.86 20.98
C LYS A 483 -5.75 -34.53 19.69
N ALA A 484 -5.45 -33.70 18.69
CA ALA A 484 -4.84 -34.18 17.46
C ALA A 484 -3.43 -34.75 17.73
N ILE A 485 -3.20 -35.99 17.27
CA ILE A 485 -1.89 -36.63 17.30
C ILE A 485 -0.96 -35.94 16.33
N LYS A 486 0.36 -35.96 16.63
CA LYS A 486 1.41 -35.33 15.83
C LYS A 486 2.54 -36.29 15.56
N GLY A 487 3.24 -36.08 14.42
CA GLY A 487 4.38 -36.88 14.01
C GLY A 487 3.98 -38.26 13.43
N ALA A 488 4.96 -39.15 13.29
CA ALA A 488 4.76 -40.51 12.79
C ALA A 488 4.03 -41.35 13.84
N THR A 489 2.94 -41.97 13.46
CA THR A 489 2.10 -42.77 14.35
C THR A 489 1.57 -44.00 13.63
N VAL A 490 1.59 -45.16 14.32
CA VAL A 490 1.01 -46.41 13.80
C VAL A 490 -0.39 -46.56 14.36
N ILE A 491 -1.39 -46.64 13.46
CA ILE A 491 -2.78 -46.84 13.77
C ILE A 491 -3.23 -48.07 12.97
N ASP A 492 -3.77 -49.07 13.64
CA ASP A 492 -4.23 -50.33 13.02
C ASP A 492 -3.15 -50.97 12.10
N ASN A 493 -1.92 -51.09 12.59
CA ASN A 493 -0.72 -51.58 11.90
C ASN A 493 -0.28 -50.80 10.64
N THR A 494 -0.79 -49.61 10.43
CA THR A 494 -0.43 -48.73 9.32
C THR A 494 0.23 -47.47 9.84
N GLU A 495 1.41 -47.12 9.31
CA GLU A 495 2.10 -45.88 9.66
C GLU A 495 1.46 -44.70 8.90
N TYR A 496 1.10 -43.67 9.64
CA TYR A 496 0.64 -42.35 9.16
C TYR A 496 1.57 -41.25 9.69
N PHE A 497 1.54 -40.12 9.06
CA PHE A 497 2.22 -38.93 9.57
C PHE A 497 1.27 -37.75 9.71
N PHE A 498 1.33 -37.14 10.87
CA PHE A 498 0.58 -35.93 11.20
C PHE A 498 1.55 -34.79 11.38
N ASP A 499 1.29 -33.66 10.75
CA ASP A 499 2.16 -32.47 10.82
C ASP A 499 2.47 -32.08 12.26
N GLU A 500 3.71 -31.85 12.56
CA GLU A 500 4.20 -31.65 13.95
C GLU A 500 3.68 -30.36 14.58
N LYS A 501 3.26 -29.37 13.78
CA LYS A 501 2.71 -28.11 14.26
C LYS A 501 1.20 -28.18 14.38
N THR A 502 0.53 -28.58 13.33
CA THR A 502 -0.93 -28.51 13.20
C THR A 502 -1.64 -29.81 13.59
N GLY A 503 -0.98 -30.96 13.53
CA GLY A 503 -1.61 -32.28 13.70
C GLY A 503 -2.39 -32.75 12.47
N ALA A 504 -2.38 -32.03 11.35
CA ALA A 504 -3.06 -32.42 10.12
C ALA A 504 -2.32 -33.62 9.47
N GLN A 505 -3.05 -34.61 8.98
CA GLN A 505 -2.51 -35.78 8.28
C GLN A 505 -1.82 -35.36 7.00
N VAL A 506 -0.60 -35.79 6.77
CA VAL A 506 0.13 -35.62 5.50
C VAL A 506 -0.38 -36.65 4.52
N LYS A 507 -0.82 -36.18 3.34
CA LYS A 507 -1.30 -37.01 2.23
C LYS A 507 -0.75 -36.52 0.89
N GLY A 508 -0.30 -37.46 0.04
CA GLY A 508 0.18 -37.17 -1.31
C GLY A 508 1.48 -36.41 -1.36
N ASP A 509 2.24 -36.40 -0.26
CA ASP A 509 3.48 -35.63 -0.17
C ASP A 509 4.48 -36.29 0.77
N PHE A 510 5.69 -35.76 0.77
CA PHE A 510 6.73 -36.10 1.73
C PHE A 510 6.56 -35.32 3.04
N ALA A 511 6.55 -36.03 4.16
CA ALA A 511 6.55 -35.43 5.48
C ALA A 511 7.94 -34.93 5.90
N SER A 512 8.03 -34.26 7.04
CA SER A 512 9.30 -33.77 7.62
C SER A 512 10.34 -34.85 7.89
N ASN A 513 9.91 -36.11 8.00
CA ASN A 513 10.79 -37.30 8.15
C ASN A 513 11.34 -37.83 6.81
N ASP A 514 11.07 -37.14 5.69
CA ASP A 514 11.44 -37.47 4.31
C ASP A 514 10.79 -38.79 3.77
N LYS A 515 9.70 -39.24 4.41
CA LYS A 515 8.90 -40.39 3.95
C LYS A 515 7.65 -39.90 3.22
N TYR A 516 7.23 -40.64 2.19
CA TYR A 516 6.03 -40.31 1.41
C TYR A 516 4.78 -41.03 1.94
N TYR A 517 3.72 -40.29 2.03
CA TYR A 517 2.43 -40.82 2.49
C TYR A 517 1.36 -40.69 1.39
N ASP A 518 0.63 -41.78 1.16
CA ASP A 518 -0.32 -41.97 0.07
C ASP A 518 -1.39 -40.85 -0.01
N GLY A 519 -1.70 -40.38 -1.21
CA GLY A 519 -2.59 -39.24 -1.42
C GLY A 519 -4.04 -39.46 -1.02
N ILE A 520 -4.49 -40.74 -0.98
CA ILE A 520 -5.88 -41.09 -0.66
C ILE A 520 -5.99 -41.50 0.81
N THR A 521 -5.18 -42.43 1.21
CA THR A 521 -5.23 -43.07 2.54
C THR A 521 -4.39 -42.35 3.57
N GLY A 522 -3.30 -41.70 3.15
CA GLY A 522 -2.26 -41.13 4.02
C GLY A 522 -1.37 -42.18 4.66
N ALA A 523 -1.40 -43.42 4.21
CA ALA A 523 -0.54 -44.51 4.69
C ALA A 523 0.89 -44.39 4.13
N LEU A 524 1.89 -44.84 4.89
CA LEU A 524 3.26 -44.87 4.39
C LEU A 524 3.38 -45.71 3.11
N VAL A 525 4.04 -45.15 2.07
CA VAL A 525 4.36 -45.86 0.84
C VAL A 525 5.81 -46.29 0.83
N ILE A 526 6.07 -47.54 0.38
CA ILE A 526 7.42 -48.11 0.28
C ILE A 526 7.63 -48.78 -1.08
N ASN A 527 8.90 -48.85 -1.53
CA ASN A 527 9.33 -49.56 -2.74
C ASN A 527 8.50 -49.25 -3.99
N SER A 528 8.17 -47.97 -4.20
CA SER A 528 7.27 -47.57 -5.25
C SER A 528 7.68 -46.23 -5.87
N TYR A 529 7.31 -46.02 -7.14
CA TYR A 529 7.27 -44.68 -7.76
C TYR A 529 6.10 -43.88 -7.19
N VAL A 530 6.37 -42.64 -6.86
CA VAL A 530 5.37 -41.69 -6.39
C VAL A 530 5.50 -40.38 -7.15
N GLN A 531 4.42 -39.65 -7.28
CA GLN A 531 4.38 -38.36 -7.96
C GLN A 531 3.90 -37.28 -6.98
N VAL A 532 4.69 -36.20 -6.86
CA VAL A 532 4.28 -35.00 -6.15
C VAL A 532 4.28 -33.88 -7.15
N ASP A 533 3.13 -33.21 -7.33
CA ASP A 533 2.88 -32.25 -8.39
C ASP A 533 3.15 -32.85 -9.80
N LYS A 534 4.25 -32.46 -10.42
CA LYS A 534 4.66 -32.93 -11.76
C LYS A 534 5.90 -33.80 -11.70
N ASP A 535 6.53 -33.90 -10.55
CA ASP A 535 7.82 -34.55 -10.37
C ASP A 535 7.67 -35.99 -9.89
N TRP A 536 8.50 -36.89 -10.42
CA TRP A 536 8.53 -38.29 -10.04
C TRP A 536 9.64 -38.58 -9.06
N TYR A 537 9.36 -39.43 -8.10
CA TYR A 537 10.28 -39.92 -7.10
C TYR A 537 10.17 -41.43 -6.97
N TYR A 538 11.17 -42.08 -6.41
CA TYR A 538 11.07 -43.48 -5.97
C TYR A 538 11.36 -43.54 -4.48
N VAL A 539 10.47 -44.14 -3.73
CA VAL A 539 10.65 -44.37 -2.30
C VAL A 539 11.15 -45.77 -2.05
N GLY A 540 12.18 -45.90 -1.18
CA GLY A 540 12.81 -47.16 -0.82
C GLY A 540 11.98 -47.99 0.17
N ASN A 541 12.61 -49.03 0.71
CA ASN A 541 11.99 -49.92 1.69
C ASN A 541 11.71 -49.24 3.04
N ASP A 542 12.34 -48.11 3.30
CA ASP A 542 12.13 -47.27 4.48
C ASP A 542 11.15 -46.12 4.25
N GLY A 543 10.55 -46.07 3.07
CA GLY A 543 9.60 -45.04 2.63
C GLY A 543 10.23 -43.68 2.24
N LYS A 544 11.59 -43.55 2.32
CA LYS A 544 12.29 -42.32 1.94
C LYS A 544 12.61 -42.30 0.45
N ARG A 545 12.73 -41.08 -0.10
CA ARG A 545 13.10 -40.91 -1.51
C ARG A 545 14.53 -41.31 -1.80
N LEU A 546 14.74 -42.07 -2.89
CA LEU A 546 16.05 -42.42 -3.37
C LEU A 546 16.71 -41.21 -4.05
N LYS A 547 18.06 -41.20 -4.04
CA LYS A 547 18.89 -40.13 -4.59
C LYS A 547 20.06 -40.69 -5.39
N GLY A 548 20.58 -39.90 -6.35
CA GLY A 548 21.72 -40.28 -7.21
C GLY A 548 21.35 -41.36 -8.25
N SER A 549 22.38 -42.01 -8.79
CA SER A 549 22.22 -43.11 -9.77
C SER A 549 21.72 -44.38 -9.06
N GLN A 550 20.64 -44.92 -9.56
CA GLN A 550 19.97 -46.12 -9.03
C GLN A 550 19.66 -47.12 -10.15
N THR A 551 19.43 -48.37 -9.77
CA THR A 551 18.91 -49.37 -10.68
C THR A 551 17.61 -49.92 -10.12
N ILE A 552 16.50 -49.56 -10.78
CA ILE A 552 15.15 -50.00 -10.38
C ILE A 552 14.63 -51.01 -11.44
N ASN A 553 14.30 -52.20 -10.99
CA ASN A 553 13.82 -53.29 -11.88
C ASN A 553 14.78 -53.52 -13.07
N ASN A 554 16.08 -53.51 -12.82
CA ASN A 554 17.17 -53.64 -13.82
C ASN A 554 17.30 -52.47 -14.81
N VAL A 555 16.62 -51.33 -14.57
CA VAL A 555 16.73 -50.13 -15.38
C VAL A 555 17.57 -49.08 -14.67
N PRO A 556 18.70 -48.60 -15.27
CA PRO A 556 19.47 -47.50 -14.70
C PRO A 556 18.65 -46.20 -14.78
N VAL A 557 18.46 -45.53 -13.67
CA VAL A 557 17.74 -44.26 -13.51
C VAL A 557 18.56 -43.32 -12.66
N TYR A 558 18.17 -42.04 -12.66
CA TYR A 558 18.84 -41.03 -11.86
C TYR A 558 17.85 -40.17 -11.10
N PHE A 559 18.12 -39.97 -9.84
CA PHE A 559 17.39 -39.06 -8.98
C PHE A 559 18.29 -37.93 -8.55
N ASP A 560 17.82 -36.70 -8.57
CA ASP A 560 18.60 -35.54 -8.14
C ASP A 560 19.12 -35.75 -6.70
N PRO A 561 20.42 -35.52 -6.42
CA PRO A 561 21.01 -35.78 -5.12
C PRO A 561 20.50 -34.84 -3.99
N TYR A 562 19.91 -33.69 -4.36
CA TYR A 562 19.39 -32.72 -3.38
C TYR A 562 17.95 -33.02 -3.00
N ASP A 563 17.05 -33.05 -4.00
CA ASP A 563 15.61 -33.17 -3.78
C ASP A 563 15.02 -34.54 -4.13
N GLY A 564 15.78 -35.46 -4.74
CA GLY A 564 15.33 -36.79 -5.07
C GLY A 564 14.43 -36.90 -6.29
N LYS A 565 14.26 -35.83 -7.10
CA LYS A 565 13.46 -35.87 -8.33
C LYS A 565 14.07 -36.76 -9.38
N GLN A 566 13.29 -37.61 -10.03
CA GLN A 566 13.75 -38.41 -11.15
C GLN A 566 14.11 -37.54 -12.35
N ALA A 567 15.29 -37.69 -12.89
CA ALA A 567 15.66 -37.07 -14.15
C ALA A 567 14.84 -37.70 -15.27
N LYS A 568 14.03 -36.88 -15.94
CA LYS A 568 13.20 -37.27 -17.11
C LYS A 568 13.28 -36.21 -18.19
N GLY A 569 13.71 -36.59 -19.41
CA GLY A 569 13.88 -35.67 -20.52
C GLY A 569 15.04 -34.67 -20.36
N VAL A 570 15.93 -34.90 -19.39
CA VAL A 570 17.02 -33.97 -19.03
C VAL A 570 18.33 -34.74 -18.77
N PHE A 571 19.43 -34.02 -18.74
CA PHE A 571 20.70 -34.56 -18.25
C PHE A 571 20.67 -34.58 -16.70
N GLY A 572 21.01 -35.71 -16.11
CA GLY A 572 21.30 -35.80 -14.68
C GLY A 572 22.60 -35.07 -14.31
N ASN A 573 22.80 -34.79 -13.02
CA ASN A 573 24.06 -34.20 -12.53
C ASN A 573 25.30 -35.12 -12.75
N ASP A 574 25.05 -36.40 -13.05
CA ASP A 574 26.09 -37.36 -13.47
C ASP A 574 26.52 -37.17 -14.93
N GLY A 575 25.86 -36.28 -15.66
CA GLY A 575 26.15 -35.87 -17.02
C GLY A 575 25.53 -36.73 -18.12
N TYR A 576 24.73 -37.76 -17.82
CA TYR A 576 24.04 -38.60 -18.78
C TYR A 576 22.61 -38.14 -19.02
N PHE A 577 22.07 -38.43 -20.18
CA PHE A 577 20.67 -38.10 -20.54
C PHE A 577 19.70 -39.21 -20.10
N TYR A 578 18.54 -38.82 -19.63
CA TYR A 578 17.51 -39.72 -19.17
C TYR A 578 16.21 -39.53 -19.96
N ASP A 579 15.58 -40.61 -20.35
CA ASP A 579 14.37 -40.65 -21.19
C ASP A 579 13.21 -39.89 -20.52
N LYS A 580 12.45 -39.16 -21.34
CA LYS A 580 11.38 -38.27 -20.84
C LYS A 580 10.17 -38.99 -20.25
N ASP A 581 9.92 -40.23 -20.73
CA ASP A 581 8.74 -41.01 -20.32
C ASP A 581 9.10 -42.01 -19.21
N SER A 582 10.13 -42.82 -19.43
CA SER A 582 10.55 -43.87 -18.50
C SER A 582 11.55 -43.39 -17.42
N GLY A 583 12.33 -42.33 -17.71
CA GLY A 583 13.45 -41.90 -16.86
C GLY A 583 14.67 -42.85 -16.95
N ALA A 584 14.70 -43.77 -17.93
CA ALA A 584 15.82 -44.67 -18.14
C ALA A 584 16.99 -43.92 -18.76
N LYS A 585 18.23 -44.30 -18.40
CA LYS A 585 19.43 -43.76 -19.00
C LYS A 585 19.48 -44.09 -20.51
N ILE A 586 19.71 -43.06 -21.35
CA ILE A 586 19.84 -43.19 -22.81
C ILE A 586 21.31 -42.98 -23.24
N ASP A 587 21.80 -43.84 -24.14
CA ASP A 587 23.07 -43.62 -24.82
C ASP A 587 22.85 -42.73 -26.05
N LEU A 588 23.35 -41.51 -26.02
CA LEU A 588 23.30 -40.53 -27.10
C LEU A 588 24.58 -40.52 -27.97
N GLY A 589 25.50 -41.47 -27.75
CA GLY A 589 26.81 -41.54 -28.39
C GLY A 589 27.87 -40.67 -27.72
N THR A 590 29.04 -40.53 -28.34
CA THR A 590 30.23 -39.88 -27.77
C THR A 590 30.84 -38.87 -28.76
N ASN A 591 31.61 -37.89 -28.27
CA ASN A 591 32.36 -36.87 -29.02
C ASN A 591 31.53 -36.19 -30.13
N ARG A 592 30.36 -35.71 -29.79
CA ARG A 592 29.43 -35.11 -30.76
C ARG A 592 28.50 -34.06 -30.13
N TYR A 593 28.02 -33.14 -30.96
CA TYR A 593 26.93 -32.27 -30.61
C TYR A 593 25.59 -33.02 -30.64
N VAL A 594 24.72 -32.72 -29.70
CA VAL A 594 23.32 -33.16 -29.65
C VAL A 594 22.40 -31.97 -29.39
N TYR A 595 21.23 -31.98 -30.02
CA TYR A 595 20.21 -30.92 -29.86
C TYR A 595 19.02 -31.51 -29.11
N ILE A 596 18.75 -30.98 -27.93
CA ILE A 596 17.71 -31.50 -27.00
C ILE A 596 17.02 -30.33 -26.31
N ASN A 597 15.69 -30.31 -26.31
CA ASN A 597 14.92 -29.28 -25.64
C ASN A 597 15.35 -27.86 -26.02
N ASP A 598 15.50 -27.61 -27.35
CA ASP A 598 15.90 -26.33 -27.92
C ASP A 598 17.30 -25.84 -27.54
N ASN A 599 18.15 -26.73 -27.00
CA ASN A 599 19.52 -26.44 -26.61
C ASN A 599 20.53 -27.37 -27.24
N TRP A 600 21.70 -26.85 -27.55
CA TRP A 600 22.85 -27.63 -28.00
C TRP A 600 23.73 -28.06 -26.82
N TYR A 601 24.14 -29.30 -26.80
CA TYR A 601 25.09 -29.88 -25.86
C TYR A 601 26.21 -30.58 -26.62
N TYR A 602 27.35 -30.76 -25.98
CA TYR A 602 28.43 -31.60 -26.53
C TYR A 602 28.72 -32.75 -25.56
N LEU A 603 28.70 -33.95 -26.08
CA LEU A 603 29.04 -35.18 -25.36
C LEU A 603 30.50 -35.48 -25.48
N ASN A 604 31.18 -35.78 -24.36
CA ASN A 604 32.59 -36.20 -24.34
C ASN A 604 32.78 -37.69 -24.75
N GLY A 605 34.00 -38.21 -24.65
CA GLY A 605 34.32 -39.61 -24.93
C GLY A 605 33.61 -40.64 -24.08
N GLU A 606 33.00 -40.22 -22.94
CA GLU A 606 32.22 -41.08 -22.03
C GLU A 606 30.71 -40.96 -22.26
N GLY A 607 30.29 -40.14 -23.22
CA GLY A 607 28.87 -39.82 -23.43
C GLY A 607 28.27 -38.88 -22.42
N LYS A 608 29.07 -38.13 -21.63
CA LYS A 608 28.64 -37.10 -20.68
C LYS A 608 28.70 -35.70 -21.29
N ILE A 609 27.80 -34.83 -20.88
CA ILE A 609 27.83 -33.41 -21.31
C ILE A 609 29.10 -32.72 -20.84
N LEU A 610 29.65 -31.86 -21.69
CA LEU A 610 30.69 -30.91 -21.32
C LEU A 610 30.09 -29.66 -20.69
N LYS A 611 30.87 -29.03 -19.83
CA LYS A 611 30.49 -27.79 -19.11
C LYS A 611 31.64 -26.80 -19.14
N GLY A 612 31.36 -25.51 -19.00
CA GLY A 612 32.36 -24.44 -18.96
C GLY A 612 33.03 -24.15 -20.31
N ASN A 613 34.20 -23.52 -20.25
CA ASN A 613 34.99 -23.17 -21.43
C ASN A 613 35.63 -24.41 -22.08
N GLN A 614 35.41 -24.61 -23.33
CA GLN A 614 35.95 -25.74 -24.11
C GLN A 614 36.56 -25.25 -25.42
N THR A 615 37.45 -26.08 -25.97
CA THR A 615 37.97 -25.92 -27.35
C THR A 615 37.63 -27.19 -28.13
N ILE A 616 36.71 -27.07 -29.09
CA ILE A 616 36.22 -28.16 -29.89
C ILE A 616 36.61 -27.85 -31.33
N ASP A 617 37.37 -28.76 -31.95
CA ASP A 617 37.90 -28.59 -33.34
C ASP A 617 38.62 -27.24 -33.56
N GLY A 618 39.37 -26.79 -32.51
CA GLY A 618 40.10 -25.52 -32.56
C GLY A 618 39.27 -24.27 -32.26
N VAL A 619 37.95 -24.38 -32.11
CA VAL A 619 37.04 -23.27 -31.83
C VAL A 619 36.78 -23.18 -30.35
N GLN A 620 36.96 -21.96 -29.78
CA GLN A 620 36.60 -21.69 -28.40
C GLN A 620 35.09 -21.49 -28.26
N VAL A 621 34.48 -22.35 -27.46
CA VAL A 621 33.02 -22.33 -27.16
C VAL A 621 32.83 -22.38 -25.67
N HIS A 622 31.60 -22.06 -25.23
CA HIS A 622 31.25 -22.11 -23.83
C HIS A 622 29.95 -22.89 -23.62
N PHE A 623 29.95 -23.75 -22.62
CA PHE A 623 28.77 -24.45 -22.15
C PHE A 623 28.40 -23.94 -20.76
N ASP A 624 27.13 -23.76 -20.47
CA ASP A 624 26.68 -23.35 -19.17
C ASP A 624 27.29 -24.21 -18.05
N PRO A 625 27.90 -23.63 -17.02
CA PRO A 625 28.59 -24.39 -15.96
C PRO A 625 27.67 -25.30 -15.18
N TYR A 626 26.37 -24.99 -15.10
CA TYR A 626 25.41 -25.77 -14.36
C TYR A 626 24.62 -26.72 -15.25
N TYR A 627 24.02 -26.24 -16.33
CA TYR A 627 23.13 -27.00 -17.21
C TYR A 627 23.88 -27.70 -18.36
N GLY A 628 25.03 -27.21 -18.75
CA GLY A 628 25.86 -27.79 -19.84
C GLY A 628 25.36 -27.48 -21.25
N ASN A 629 24.35 -26.65 -21.43
CA ASN A 629 23.92 -26.18 -22.76
C ASN A 629 24.91 -25.17 -23.34
N GLN A 630 25.16 -25.22 -24.69
CA GLN A 630 26.05 -24.30 -25.37
C GLN A 630 25.48 -22.86 -25.31
N ILE A 631 26.31 -21.92 -24.90
CA ILE A 631 25.96 -20.49 -24.87
C ILE A 631 26.12 -19.93 -26.30
N LYS A 632 25.03 -19.37 -26.83
CA LYS A 632 24.95 -18.74 -28.16
C LYS A 632 24.17 -17.44 -28.11
N GLY A 633 24.69 -16.36 -28.68
CA GLY A 633 24.06 -15.05 -28.75
C GLY A 633 24.02 -14.33 -27.40
N GLU A 634 24.80 -14.75 -26.42
CA GLU A 634 24.73 -14.28 -25.03
C GLU A 634 26.09 -13.82 -24.49
N PHE A 635 26.04 -13.02 -23.47
CA PHE A 635 27.20 -12.56 -22.72
C PHE A 635 27.45 -13.43 -21.51
N THR A 636 28.74 -13.68 -21.19
CA THR A 636 29.14 -14.37 -19.95
C THR A 636 30.10 -13.52 -19.11
N ASP A 637 30.07 -13.68 -17.80
CA ASP A 637 31.09 -13.13 -16.90
C ASP A 637 32.37 -13.98 -16.86
N SER A 638 33.32 -13.60 -16.02
CA SER A 638 34.58 -14.33 -15.84
C SER A 638 34.40 -15.75 -15.27
N SER A 639 33.30 -16.02 -14.61
CA SER A 639 32.94 -17.33 -14.08
C SER A 639 32.18 -18.20 -15.07
N GLY A 640 31.83 -17.63 -16.25
CA GLY A 640 31.15 -18.32 -17.35
C GLY A 640 29.62 -18.33 -17.21
N TYR A 641 29.04 -17.60 -16.26
CA TYR A 641 27.59 -17.51 -16.17
C TYR A 641 27.03 -16.45 -17.12
N VAL A 642 25.88 -16.76 -17.70
CA VAL A 642 25.18 -15.81 -18.58
C VAL A 642 24.80 -14.54 -17.79
N VAL A 643 25.22 -13.40 -18.32
CA VAL A 643 24.98 -12.09 -17.75
C VAL A 643 24.46 -11.12 -18.80
N LYS A 644 23.75 -10.09 -18.36
CA LYS A 644 23.41 -8.96 -19.23
C LYS A 644 24.69 -8.18 -19.55
N ALA A 645 24.74 -7.55 -20.71
CA ALA A 645 25.86 -6.68 -21.11
C ALA A 645 26.19 -5.60 -20.07
N ASN A 646 25.21 -5.22 -19.24
CA ASN A 646 25.33 -4.22 -18.17
C ASN A 646 25.86 -4.78 -16.83
N SER A 647 26.38 -6.01 -16.81
CA SER A 647 26.95 -6.57 -15.58
C SER A 647 28.16 -5.75 -15.10
N TYR A 648 28.20 -5.45 -13.80
CA TYR A 648 29.36 -4.80 -13.17
C TYR A 648 30.55 -5.75 -13.04
N THR A 649 30.35 -7.05 -13.25
CA THR A 649 31.43 -8.04 -13.27
C THR A 649 32.18 -7.97 -14.61
N SER A 650 33.47 -7.67 -14.58
CA SER A 650 34.35 -7.64 -15.75
C SER A 650 35.37 -8.78 -15.70
N PRO A 651 35.82 -9.30 -16.83
CA PRO A 651 35.45 -9.03 -18.23
C PRO A 651 34.21 -9.79 -18.67
N VAL A 652 33.37 -9.17 -19.53
CA VAL A 652 32.22 -9.80 -20.17
C VAL A 652 32.64 -10.28 -21.57
N LYS A 653 32.30 -11.51 -21.91
CA LYS A 653 32.57 -12.14 -23.22
C LYS A 653 31.25 -12.38 -23.94
N PHE A 654 31.28 -12.37 -25.28
CA PHE A 654 30.12 -12.69 -26.09
C PHE A 654 30.42 -13.89 -26.99
N TYR A 655 29.46 -14.80 -27.11
CA TYR A 655 29.52 -15.97 -27.95
C TYR A 655 28.56 -15.82 -29.13
N ASP A 656 29.05 -16.03 -30.34
CA ASP A 656 28.30 -15.83 -31.56
C ASP A 656 26.98 -16.62 -31.57
N LYS A 657 25.89 -15.97 -32.04
CA LYS A 657 24.55 -16.54 -31.97
C LYS A 657 24.32 -17.78 -32.81
N ASP A 658 25.08 -17.94 -33.91
CA ASP A 658 24.91 -19.04 -34.86
C ASP A 658 25.90 -20.19 -34.56
N SER A 659 27.18 -19.88 -34.43
CA SER A 659 28.23 -20.86 -34.19
C SER A 659 28.46 -21.18 -32.69
N GLY A 660 28.19 -20.24 -31.79
CA GLY A 660 28.57 -20.31 -30.36
C GLY A 660 30.06 -20.10 -30.13
N ALA A 661 30.82 -19.63 -31.14
CA ALA A 661 32.24 -19.30 -31.03
C ALA A 661 32.45 -18.00 -30.24
N LEU A 662 33.52 -17.91 -29.48
CA LEU A 662 33.91 -16.68 -28.79
C LEU A 662 34.25 -15.60 -29.82
N VAL A 663 33.55 -14.46 -29.76
CA VAL A 663 33.79 -13.29 -30.62
C VAL A 663 35.04 -12.56 -30.17
N LYS A 664 35.97 -12.25 -31.13
CA LYS A 664 37.26 -11.58 -30.88
C LYS A 664 37.61 -10.60 -31.97
N ASN A 665 38.32 -9.53 -31.64
CA ASN A 665 38.90 -8.54 -32.57
C ASN A 665 37.90 -8.02 -33.61
N GLN A 666 36.66 -7.76 -33.24
CA GLN A 666 35.67 -7.28 -34.20
C GLN A 666 34.49 -6.57 -33.56
N TYR A 667 33.84 -5.75 -34.38
CA TYR A 667 32.51 -5.24 -34.09
C TYR A 667 31.48 -6.34 -34.33
N PHE A 668 30.46 -6.34 -33.47
CA PHE A 668 29.29 -7.19 -33.68
C PHE A 668 28.02 -6.46 -33.19
N ASN A 669 26.88 -6.89 -33.73
CA ASN A 669 25.57 -6.36 -33.36
C ASN A 669 24.80 -7.41 -32.56
N ASN A 670 24.31 -7.01 -31.39
CA ASN A 670 23.40 -7.83 -30.63
C ASN A 670 22.12 -7.01 -30.28
N ASN A 671 20.98 -7.46 -30.80
CA ASN A 671 19.69 -6.83 -30.62
C ASN A 671 19.67 -5.31 -30.96
N GLY A 672 20.29 -4.95 -32.11
CA GLY A 672 20.34 -3.57 -32.61
C GLY A 672 21.40 -2.69 -31.95
N LYS A 673 22.16 -3.22 -30.99
CA LYS A 673 23.23 -2.50 -30.28
C LYS A 673 24.61 -3.00 -30.77
N TRP A 674 25.53 -2.08 -31.00
CA TRP A 674 26.87 -2.39 -31.44
C TRP A 674 27.85 -2.49 -30.27
N TYR A 675 28.73 -3.45 -30.36
CA TYR A 675 29.77 -3.75 -29.37
C TYR A 675 31.10 -4.03 -30.11
N TYR A 676 32.20 -4.00 -29.38
CA TYR A 676 33.50 -4.46 -29.86
C TYR A 676 34.13 -5.41 -28.84
N ALA A 677 34.58 -6.57 -29.32
CA ALA A 677 35.36 -7.51 -28.54
C ALA A 677 36.86 -7.40 -28.88
N ASP A 678 37.71 -7.34 -27.87
CA ASP A 678 39.15 -7.29 -28.00
C ASP A 678 39.75 -8.65 -28.42
N ALA A 679 41.07 -8.75 -28.52
CA ALA A 679 41.80 -9.97 -28.87
C ALA A 679 41.58 -11.15 -27.91
N GLN A 680 41.21 -10.84 -26.67
CA GLN A 680 40.91 -11.80 -25.63
C GLN A 680 39.41 -12.13 -25.55
N GLY A 681 38.61 -11.45 -26.38
CA GLY A 681 37.14 -11.56 -26.40
C GLY A 681 36.42 -10.71 -25.35
N ASN A 682 37.12 -9.79 -24.68
CA ASN A 682 36.47 -8.91 -23.68
C ASN A 682 35.75 -7.77 -24.38
N ILE A 683 34.60 -7.39 -23.90
CA ILE A 683 33.79 -6.27 -24.41
C ILE A 683 34.39 -4.94 -23.95
N LEU A 684 34.75 -4.09 -24.89
CA LEU A 684 35.32 -2.77 -24.59
C LEU A 684 34.31 -1.81 -24.00
N LYS A 685 34.78 -0.90 -23.14
CA LYS A 685 34.02 0.15 -22.47
C LYS A 685 34.81 1.45 -22.44
N GLY A 686 34.09 2.58 -22.31
CA GLY A 686 34.70 3.91 -22.27
C GLY A 686 35.20 4.39 -23.62
N SER A 687 36.10 5.41 -23.60
CA SER A 687 36.72 5.97 -24.81
C SER A 687 37.79 5.03 -25.35
N GLN A 688 37.73 4.70 -26.63
CA GLN A 688 38.62 3.77 -27.31
C GLN A 688 39.09 4.37 -28.63
N THR A 689 40.24 3.87 -29.10
CA THR A 689 40.70 4.14 -30.47
C THR A 689 40.84 2.81 -31.18
N ILE A 690 40.01 2.56 -32.18
CA ILE A 690 39.97 1.32 -32.96
C ILE A 690 40.28 1.68 -34.42
N ASP A 691 41.31 1.08 -34.99
CA ASP A 691 41.77 1.33 -36.36
C ASP A 691 41.96 2.84 -36.66
N GLY A 692 42.49 3.58 -35.65
CA GLY A 692 42.71 5.04 -35.76
C GLY A 692 41.48 5.91 -35.56
N VAL A 693 40.28 5.34 -35.32
CA VAL A 693 39.03 6.05 -35.13
C VAL A 693 38.69 6.14 -33.64
N HIS A 694 38.45 7.37 -33.13
CA HIS A 694 37.99 7.55 -31.77
C HIS A 694 36.51 7.23 -31.66
N VAL A 695 36.16 6.29 -30.77
CA VAL A 695 34.82 5.84 -30.48
C VAL A 695 34.56 5.79 -28.95
N TYR A 696 33.33 5.69 -28.54
CA TYR A 696 32.98 5.56 -27.12
C TYR A 696 31.99 4.40 -26.93
N PHE A 697 32.22 3.61 -25.92
CA PHE A 697 31.30 2.58 -25.47
C PHE A 697 30.81 2.94 -24.06
N ASP A 698 29.54 2.86 -23.83
CA ASP A 698 28.96 3.17 -22.52
C ASP A 698 29.40 2.16 -21.43
N SER A 699 28.95 2.33 -20.22
CA SER A 699 29.23 1.42 -19.11
C SER A 699 28.73 -0.01 -19.32
N TYR A 700 27.89 -0.21 -20.34
CA TYR A 700 27.33 -1.50 -20.74
C TYR A 700 28.08 -2.09 -21.95
N GLY A 701 29.06 -1.37 -22.49
CA GLY A 701 29.81 -1.75 -23.67
C GLY A 701 29.08 -1.43 -24.99
N VAL A 702 27.98 -0.70 -24.96
CA VAL A 702 27.24 -0.30 -26.19
C VAL A 702 27.93 0.91 -26.81
N GLN A 703 28.23 0.81 -28.09
CA GLN A 703 28.82 1.91 -28.84
C GLN A 703 27.88 3.11 -28.89
N ALA A 704 28.39 4.27 -28.53
CA ALA A 704 27.70 5.53 -28.72
C ALA A 704 27.54 5.86 -30.20
N LYS A 705 26.30 6.03 -30.64
CA LYS A 705 25.92 6.42 -32.00
C LYS A 705 24.76 7.39 -31.95
N ASP A 706 24.75 8.37 -32.84
CA ASP A 706 23.70 9.43 -32.93
C ASP A 706 23.44 10.11 -31.58
N THR A 707 24.51 10.46 -30.87
CA THR A 707 24.40 11.06 -29.54
C THR A 707 25.52 12.04 -29.24
N VAL A 708 25.28 12.94 -28.31
CA VAL A 708 26.28 13.90 -27.78
C VAL A 708 26.69 13.48 -26.37
N LEU A 709 27.99 13.24 -26.18
CA LEU A 709 28.62 12.91 -24.90
C LEU A 709 29.89 13.73 -24.73
N ASP A 710 30.08 14.31 -23.53
CA ASP A 710 31.26 15.09 -23.15
C ASP A 710 31.67 16.18 -24.19
N GLY A 711 30.67 16.77 -24.86
CA GLY A 711 30.84 17.83 -25.83
C GLY A 711 31.23 17.37 -27.24
N TYR A 712 31.18 16.11 -27.52
CA TYR A 712 31.42 15.51 -28.83
C TYR A 712 30.17 14.78 -29.35
N TYR A 713 29.93 14.89 -30.66
CA TYR A 713 28.93 14.06 -31.34
C TYR A 713 29.56 12.75 -31.81
N TYR A 714 28.87 11.66 -31.58
CA TYR A 714 29.24 10.35 -32.09
C TYR A 714 28.34 10.00 -33.27
N ASP A 715 28.98 9.85 -34.45
CA ASP A 715 28.33 9.66 -35.72
C ASP A 715 27.35 8.49 -35.71
N LYS A 716 26.17 8.65 -36.34
CA LYS A 716 25.08 7.68 -36.30
C LYS A 716 25.41 6.34 -36.96
N ASP A 717 26.25 6.35 -37.99
CA ASP A 717 26.59 5.15 -38.79
C ASP A 717 27.85 4.49 -38.26
N SER A 718 28.94 5.25 -38.14
CA SER A 718 30.26 4.76 -37.73
C SER A 718 30.50 4.78 -36.22
N GLY A 719 29.81 5.64 -35.46
CA GLY A 719 30.13 5.93 -34.06
C GLY A 719 31.43 6.72 -33.86
N ALA A 720 32.02 7.25 -34.97
CA ALA A 720 33.22 8.08 -34.89
C ALA A 720 32.96 9.42 -34.19
N ARG A 721 33.86 9.80 -33.29
CA ARG A 721 33.78 11.07 -32.55
C ARG A 721 33.98 12.27 -33.50
N LYS A 722 33.07 13.24 -33.47
CA LYS A 722 33.11 14.52 -34.19
C LYS A 722 33.04 15.69 -33.23
N GLU A 723 33.78 16.74 -33.47
CA GLU A 723 33.65 17.98 -32.68
C GLU A 723 32.40 18.74 -33.10
N LEU A 724 31.77 19.38 -32.13
CA LEU A 724 30.60 20.25 -32.30
C LEU A 724 30.99 21.71 -32.06
N PRO A 725 30.41 22.65 -32.85
CA PRO A 725 30.59 24.08 -32.59
C PRO A 725 30.02 24.47 -31.23
N ARG A 726 30.55 25.51 -30.64
CA ARG A 726 30.18 26.03 -29.34
C ARG A 726 29.42 27.34 -29.46
N ASP A 727 28.69 27.69 -28.38
CA ASP A 727 27.94 28.95 -28.22
C ASP A 727 26.90 29.21 -29.32
N GLN A 728 26.34 28.14 -29.86
CA GLN A 728 25.21 28.16 -30.80
C GLN A 728 24.33 26.92 -30.64
N PHE A 729 23.06 27.09 -31.06
CA PHE A 729 22.10 25.97 -31.08
C PHE A 729 22.38 25.01 -32.24
N ILE A 730 22.35 23.73 -31.95
CA ILE A 730 22.62 22.64 -32.91
C ILE A 730 21.49 21.63 -32.81
N LYS A 731 20.84 21.33 -33.94
CA LYS A 731 19.80 20.28 -34.00
C LYS A 731 20.42 18.96 -34.44
N ILE A 732 20.26 17.91 -33.67
CA ILE A 732 20.70 16.55 -33.96
C ILE A 732 19.48 15.63 -33.75
N GLY A 733 18.97 15.08 -34.87
CA GLY A 733 17.69 14.36 -34.84
C GLY A 733 16.56 15.30 -34.37
N ASP A 734 15.79 14.87 -33.38
CA ASP A 734 14.72 15.69 -32.78
C ASP A 734 15.22 16.55 -31.60
N ASP A 735 16.45 16.39 -31.18
CA ASP A 735 16.98 17.09 -30.03
C ASP A 735 17.71 18.39 -30.41
N LEU A 736 17.58 19.38 -29.56
CA LEU A 736 18.28 20.66 -29.63
C LEU A 736 19.41 20.68 -28.59
N TYR A 737 20.61 21.05 -29.02
CA TYR A 737 21.80 21.15 -28.16
C TYR A 737 22.33 22.56 -28.16
N TYR A 738 22.92 22.97 -27.05
CA TYR A 738 23.71 24.17 -26.88
C TYR A 738 24.94 23.83 -26.01
N LEU A 739 26.12 23.91 -26.62
CA LEU A 739 27.38 23.64 -25.95
C LEU A 739 28.07 24.97 -25.66
N SER A 740 28.00 25.41 -24.40
CA SER A 740 28.67 26.63 -23.97
C SER A 740 30.20 26.48 -23.97
N SER A 741 30.92 27.48 -24.49
CA SER A 741 32.38 27.52 -24.48
C SER A 741 32.97 27.44 -23.05
N ASN A 742 32.24 27.92 -22.07
CA ASN A 742 32.61 27.89 -20.64
C ASN A 742 32.04 26.70 -19.88
N GLY A 743 31.42 25.71 -20.57
CA GLY A 743 30.91 24.50 -19.97
C GLY A 743 29.66 24.67 -19.10
N ARG A 744 28.95 25.81 -19.18
CA ARG A 744 27.74 26.06 -18.37
C ARG A 744 26.60 25.12 -18.73
N THR A 745 25.95 24.59 -17.70
CA THR A 745 24.73 23.79 -17.78
C THR A 745 23.71 24.32 -16.75
N GLY A 746 22.48 23.83 -16.80
CA GLY A 746 21.40 24.33 -15.95
C GLY A 746 20.65 25.48 -16.61
N LYS A 747 20.14 26.40 -15.79
CA LYS A 747 19.45 27.59 -16.30
C LYS A 747 20.48 28.59 -16.86
N ILE A 748 20.36 28.94 -18.12
CA ILE A 748 21.24 29.91 -18.80
C ILE A 748 20.43 30.92 -19.60
N ASN A 749 20.92 32.15 -19.66
CA ASN A 749 20.34 33.20 -20.51
C ASN A 749 21.18 33.33 -21.79
N ILE A 750 20.52 33.28 -22.93
CA ILE A 750 21.11 33.41 -24.28
C ILE A 750 20.29 34.47 -25.02
N ASP A 751 20.94 35.58 -25.39
CA ASP A 751 20.31 36.70 -26.13
C ASP A 751 19.03 37.23 -25.46
N GLY A 752 19.04 37.32 -24.11
CA GLY A 752 17.90 37.83 -23.32
C GLY A 752 16.81 36.81 -23.04
N LYS A 753 16.91 35.57 -23.48
CA LYS A 753 15.96 34.48 -23.28
C LYS A 753 16.54 33.41 -22.38
N ASP A 754 15.73 32.87 -21.49
CA ASP A 754 16.12 31.84 -20.54
C ASP A 754 15.90 30.44 -21.10
N TYR A 755 16.89 29.57 -20.97
CA TYR A 755 16.87 28.16 -21.37
C TYR A 755 17.35 27.28 -20.22
N TYR A 756 17.00 26.00 -20.26
CA TYR A 756 17.59 24.99 -19.39
C TYR A 756 18.42 24.00 -20.22
N VAL A 757 19.70 23.94 -19.97
CA VAL A 757 20.65 23.09 -20.68
C VAL A 757 21.11 21.97 -19.77
N GLY A 758 20.85 20.74 -20.13
CA GLY A 758 21.26 19.55 -19.39
C GLY A 758 22.76 19.28 -19.46
N ARG A 759 23.21 18.29 -18.66
CA ARG A 759 24.64 17.95 -18.46
C ARG A 759 25.44 17.78 -19.76
N TYR A 760 24.81 17.29 -20.83
CA TYR A 760 25.50 17.03 -22.11
C TYR A 760 25.14 18.05 -23.19
N GLY A 761 24.66 19.23 -22.77
CA GLY A 761 24.31 20.30 -23.69
C GLY A 761 22.93 20.20 -24.32
N ARG A 762 22.10 19.19 -23.99
CA ARG A 762 20.73 19.06 -24.51
C ARG A 762 19.85 20.14 -23.92
N VAL A 763 19.18 20.90 -24.76
CA VAL A 763 18.22 21.95 -24.35
C VAL A 763 16.89 21.28 -23.97
N LEU A 764 16.37 21.60 -22.80
CA LEU A 764 15.08 21.12 -22.32
C LEU A 764 13.96 21.78 -23.15
N ARG A 765 13.04 20.96 -23.65
CA ARG A 765 11.88 21.38 -24.43
C ARG A 765 10.63 20.62 -24.03
N GLY A 766 9.45 21.20 -24.14
CA GLY A 766 8.17 20.56 -23.88
C GLY A 766 8.02 20.09 -22.43
N SER A 767 8.68 20.75 -21.48
CA SER A 767 8.72 20.27 -20.10
C SER A 767 9.15 21.34 -19.10
N PHE A 768 9.03 20.97 -17.82
CA PHE A 768 9.66 21.68 -16.71
C PHE A 768 11.11 21.20 -16.53
N ASN A 769 11.91 21.88 -15.68
CA ASN A 769 13.27 21.44 -15.33
C ASN A 769 13.25 20.08 -14.62
N VAL A 770 14.44 19.55 -14.30
CA VAL A 770 14.61 18.24 -13.64
C VAL A 770 13.88 18.12 -12.29
N TYR A 771 13.61 19.23 -11.62
CA TYR A 771 12.87 19.29 -10.36
C TYR A 771 11.38 19.50 -10.57
N GLN A 772 10.92 19.52 -11.83
CA GLN A 772 9.52 19.74 -12.19
C GLN A 772 8.97 21.10 -11.71
N GLU A 773 9.80 22.11 -11.64
CA GLU A 773 9.42 23.47 -11.21
C GLU A 773 9.25 24.41 -12.42
N PRO A 774 8.33 25.40 -12.36
CA PRO A 774 8.23 26.45 -13.37
C PRO A 774 9.55 27.22 -13.53
N PRO A 775 9.82 27.78 -14.74
CA PRO A 775 8.97 27.90 -15.90
C PRO A 775 8.85 26.62 -16.73
N TYR A 776 7.84 26.58 -17.62
CA TYR A 776 7.76 25.59 -18.68
C TYR A 776 8.67 26.00 -19.82
N TYR A 777 9.37 25.04 -20.41
CA TYR A 777 10.27 25.30 -21.54
C TYR A 777 9.55 24.92 -22.83
N ASP A 778 9.42 25.86 -23.76
CA ASP A 778 8.66 25.73 -25.00
C ASP A 778 9.02 24.50 -25.83
N ASP A 779 8.03 23.90 -26.46
CA ASP A 779 8.15 22.60 -27.14
C ASP A 779 9.07 22.64 -28.35
N GLU A 780 9.19 23.80 -29.02
CA GLU A 780 9.98 23.95 -30.25
C GLU A 780 11.31 24.65 -29.99
N THR A 781 11.29 25.75 -29.28
CA THR A 781 12.45 26.63 -29.06
C THR A 781 13.26 26.27 -27.82
N GLY A 782 12.63 25.64 -26.78
CA GLY A 782 13.25 25.46 -25.48
C GLY A 782 13.39 26.71 -24.63
N GLU A 783 12.80 27.85 -25.06
CA GLU A 783 12.77 29.07 -24.29
C GLU A 783 11.83 28.94 -23.07
N ALA A 784 12.23 29.49 -21.94
CA ALA A 784 11.38 29.54 -20.76
C ALA A 784 10.18 30.45 -20.98
N VAL A 785 8.96 29.88 -20.94
CA VAL A 785 7.72 30.61 -21.19
C VAL A 785 6.78 30.54 -20.01
N LYS A 786 6.01 31.60 -19.78
CA LYS A 786 4.92 31.60 -18.80
C LYS A 786 3.71 30.95 -19.46
N LYS A 787 3.44 29.68 -19.14
CA LYS A 787 2.20 28.96 -19.52
C LYS A 787 1.21 29.01 -18.37
N THR A 788 -0.09 29.07 -18.69
CA THR A 788 -1.21 28.92 -17.76
C THR A 788 -2.14 27.83 -18.28
N GLY A 789 -2.93 27.20 -17.39
CA GLY A 789 -3.83 26.13 -17.76
C GLY A 789 -3.19 24.74 -17.71
N PHE A 790 -3.86 23.77 -18.38
CA PHE A 790 -3.36 22.38 -18.40
C PHE A 790 -2.14 22.24 -19.31
N VAL A 791 -1.09 21.64 -18.76
CA VAL A 791 0.14 21.33 -19.48
C VAL A 791 0.56 19.89 -19.26
N LYS A 792 1.13 19.23 -20.26
CA LYS A 792 1.66 17.87 -20.18
C LYS A 792 3.19 17.92 -20.17
N SER A 793 3.81 17.24 -19.20
CA SER A 793 5.26 17.15 -19.08
C SER A 793 5.65 15.72 -18.71
N TYR A 794 6.57 15.09 -19.48
CA TYR A 794 6.99 13.68 -19.29
C TYR A 794 5.81 12.69 -19.16
N GLY A 795 4.74 12.92 -19.94
CA GLY A 795 3.55 12.05 -19.93
C GLY A 795 2.55 12.33 -18.83
N ARG A 796 2.84 13.22 -17.88
CA ARG A 796 2.01 13.61 -16.74
C ARG A 796 1.34 14.95 -16.97
N TRP A 797 0.14 15.16 -16.43
CA TRP A 797 -0.61 16.39 -16.54
C TRP A 797 -0.45 17.25 -15.30
N TYR A 798 -0.38 18.57 -15.51
CA TYR A 798 -0.29 19.62 -14.50
C TYR A 798 -1.25 20.75 -14.87
N TYR A 799 -1.61 21.56 -13.91
CA TYR A 799 -2.30 22.82 -14.15
C TYR A 799 -1.45 23.96 -13.60
N ILE A 800 -1.17 24.95 -14.44
CA ILE A 800 -0.42 26.13 -14.06
C ILE A 800 -1.41 27.27 -13.83
N GLU A 801 -1.40 27.80 -12.62
CA GLU A 801 -2.24 28.91 -12.20
C GLU A 801 -1.74 30.23 -12.83
N GLU A 802 -2.55 31.29 -12.74
CA GLU A 802 -2.20 32.60 -13.32
C GLU A 802 -0.90 33.19 -12.73
N ASP A 803 -0.58 32.86 -11.49
CA ASP A 803 0.67 33.25 -10.85
C ASP A 803 1.90 32.48 -11.34
N GLY A 804 1.70 31.49 -12.22
CA GLY A 804 2.75 30.64 -12.76
C GLY A 804 3.12 29.44 -11.92
N LYS A 805 2.43 29.20 -10.78
CA LYS A 805 2.67 28.03 -9.93
C LYS A 805 1.83 26.84 -10.36
N LYS A 806 2.25 25.65 -10.00
CA LYS A 806 1.46 24.43 -10.18
C LYS A 806 0.33 24.37 -9.16
N ALA A 807 -0.88 24.05 -9.62
CA ALA A 807 -2.00 23.72 -8.76
C ALA A 807 -1.68 22.51 -7.88
N LYS A 808 -2.18 22.50 -6.65
CA LYS A 808 -2.05 21.41 -5.67
C LYS A 808 -3.35 21.22 -4.91
N GLY A 809 -3.61 19.97 -4.49
CA GLY A 809 -4.84 19.63 -3.78
C GLY A 809 -6.06 19.60 -4.69
N LEU A 810 -7.26 19.68 -4.10
CA LEU A 810 -8.51 19.82 -4.82
C LEU A 810 -8.64 21.22 -5.40
N LYS A 811 -9.00 21.32 -6.69
CA LYS A 811 -9.22 22.58 -7.40
C LYS A 811 -10.46 22.48 -8.29
N GLU A 812 -11.28 23.50 -8.25
CA GLU A 812 -12.35 23.68 -9.20
C GLU A 812 -11.85 24.57 -10.37
N ILE A 813 -11.95 24.04 -11.59
CA ILE A 813 -11.51 24.69 -12.80
C ILE A 813 -12.63 24.53 -13.82
N ASP A 814 -13.16 25.64 -14.35
CA ASP A 814 -14.27 25.66 -15.30
C ASP A 814 -15.47 24.83 -14.84
N GLY A 815 -15.84 24.94 -13.54
CA GLY A 815 -16.98 24.24 -12.91
C GLY A 815 -16.78 22.73 -12.74
N LYS A 816 -15.57 22.20 -12.91
CA LYS A 816 -15.22 20.81 -12.68
C LYS A 816 -14.15 20.70 -11.60
N LEU A 817 -14.28 19.68 -10.77
CA LEU A 817 -13.35 19.41 -9.68
C LEU A 817 -12.20 18.52 -10.17
N TYR A 818 -10.96 18.90 -9.86
CA TYR A 818 -9.74 18.19 -10.18
C TYR A 818 -8.90 17.99 -8.93
N PHE A 819 -8.07 16.97 -8.91
CA PHE A 819 -7.11 16.76 -7.83
C PHE A 819 -5.68 16.71 -8.36
N PHE A 820 -4.84 17.54 -7.80
CA PHE A 820 -3.40 17.57 -8.03
C PHE A 820 -2.71 17.04 -6.79
N SER A 821 -1.81 16.09 -6.95
CA SER A 821 -1.15 15.43 -5.83
C SER A 821 -0.55 16.44 -4.85
N ASN A 822 -0.75 16.20 -3.55
CA ASN A 822 -0.38 17.12 -2.48
C ASN A 822 0.03 16.32 -1.24
N ASN A 823 1.22 15.72 -1.28
CA ASN A 823 1.78 15.03 -0.12
C ASN A 823 2.82 15.92 0.59
N PRO A 824 2.46 16.60 1.69
CA PRO A 824 3.37 17.53 2.38
C PRO A 824 4.58 16.85 3.02
N MET A 825 4.59 15.52 3.17
CA MET A 825 5.75 14.76 3.65
C MET A 825 6.74 14.42 2.52
N ASN A 826 6.34 14.58 1.26
CA ASN A 826 7.21 14.32 0.13
C ASN A 826 7.82 15.62 -0.40
N LYS A 827 9.04 15.91 -0.03
CA LYS A 827 9.81 17.07 -0.51
C LYS A 827 9.90 17.13 -2.05
N TYR A 828 9.71 15.99 -2.73
CA TYR A 828 9.79 15.88 -4.19
C TYR A 828 8.41 15.71 -4.83
N GLU A 829 7.33 16.12 -4.12
CA GLU A 829 5.98 16.10 -4.66
C GLU A 829 5.88 16.89 -5.97
N THR A 830 5.38 16.23 -7.01
CA THR A 830 5.36 16.81 -8.36
C THR A 830 4.10 17.62 -8.67
N HIS A 831 3.05 17.52 -7.83
CA HIS A 831 1.73 18.13 -8.03
C HIS A 831 1.08 17.73 -9.36
N GLU A 832 1.25 16.46 -9.73
CA GLU A 832 0.62 15.93 -10.94
C GLU A 832 -0.87 15.71 -10.77
N GLN A 833 -1.63 15.88 -11.84
CA GLN A 833 -3.07 15.62 -11.88
C GLN A 833 -3.36 14.13 -11.71
N VAL A 834 -4.24 13.81 -10.77
CA VAL A 834 -4.74 12.45 -10.56
C VAL A 834 -5.75 12.11 -11.66
N ARG A 835 -5.60 10.93 -12.29
CA ARG A 835 -6.44 10.45 -13.39
C ARG A 835 -6.64 8.94 -13.32
N GLY A 836 -7.84 8.48 -13.68
CA GLY A 836 -8.18 7.05 -13.82
C GLY A 836 -8.14 6.27 -12.52
N GLN A 837 -8.28 6.91 -11.35
CA GLN A 837 -8.16 6.25 -10.06
C GLN A 837 -8.97 6.93 -8.95
N LEU A 838 -9.18 6.18 -7.87
CA LEU A 838 -9.71 6.71 -6.62
C LEU A 838 -8.66 7.57 -5.92
N ALA A 839 -9.09 8.63 -5.24
CA ALA A 839 -8.24 9.43 -4.38
C ALA A 839 -9.00 9.97 -3.17
N ARG A 840 -8.28 10.12 -2.06
CA ARG A 840 -8.71 10.80 -0.84
C ARG A 840 -7.81 12.00 -0.62
N PRO A 841 -8.29 13.23 -0.85
CA PRO A 841 -7.43 14.42 -0.88
C PRO A 841 -6.81 14.82 0.45
N TYR A 842 -7.35 14.33 1.58
CA TYR A 842 -6.92 14.72 2.92
C TYR A 842 -6.10 13.60 3.58
N PHE A 843 -4.80 13.55 3.32
CA PHE A 843 -3.88 12.47 3.73
C PHE A 843 -3.56 12.41 5.24
N TYR A 844 -3.93 13.42 6.05
CA TYR A 844 -3.39 13.63 7.40
C TYR A 844 -4.41 13.79 8.53
N ILE A 845 -5.61 13.29 8.36
CA ILE A 845 -6.48 13.16 9.54
C ILE A 845 -6.18 11.80 10.17
N SER A 846 -5.34 11.80 11.21
CA SER A 846 -4.88 10.58 11.90
C SER A 846 -6.01 9.73 12.47
N PHE A 847 -7.17 10.32 12.72
CA PHE A 847 -8.43 9.67 13.11
C PHE A 847 -9.59 10.56 12.65
N PRO A 848 -10.20 10.31 11.49
CA PRO A 848 -11.41 11.01 11.10
C PRO A 848 -12.50 10.67 12.13
N ASN A 849 -13.01 11.69 12.80
CA ASN A 849 -14.14 11.52 13.73
C ASN A 849 -15.43 11.12 12.99
N ARG A 850 -15.47 11.35 11.68
CA ARG A 850 -16.55 11.00 10.74
C ARG A 850 -15.96 10.38 9.48
N ALA A 851 -16.66 9.44 8.87
CA ALA A 851 -16.27 8.88 7.57
C ALA A 851 -16.21 9.95 6.45
N GLU A 852 -17.02 11.00 6.60
CA GLU A 852 -17.12 12.13 5.66
C GLU A 852 -15.92 13.07 5.69
N ASP A 853 -15.11 13.05 6.76
CA ASP A 853 -13.94 13.95 6.91
C ASP A 853 -12.81 13.63 5.91
N ASN A 854 -12.82 12.43 5.31
CA ASN A 854 -11.87 12.06 4.28
C ASN A 854 -12.58 11.37 3.10
N PRO A 855 -13.37 12.11 2.32
CA PRO A 855 -14.19 11.56 1.26
C PRO A 855 -13.36 10.96 0.14
N THR A 856 -13.88 9.86 -0.42
CA THR A 856 -13.32 9.21 -1.61
C THR A 856 -13.88 9.86 -2.87
N TYR A 857 -13.02 10.17 -3.84
CA TYR A 857 -13.36 10.66 -5.19
C TYR A 857 -12.83 9.70 -6.23
N TYR A 858 -13.42 9.70 -7.41
CA TYR A 858 -12.85 9.08 -8.60
C TYR A 858 -12.62 10.12 -9.67
N PHE A 859 -11.44 10.15 -10.26
CA PHE A 859 -11.06 11.09 -11.31
C PHE A 859 -10.95 10.37 -12.66
N GLU A 860 -11.66 10.85 -13.67
CA GLU A 860 -11.69 10.24 -15.00
C GLU A 860 -10.30 10.10 -15.62
N ALA A 861 -10.08 9.01 -16.36
CA ALA A 861 -8.78 8.73 -16.98
C ALA A 861 -8.43 9.73 -18.10
N GLU A 862 -9.44 10.18 -18.86
CA GLU A 862 -9.21 11.06 -20.03
C GLU A 862 -9.13 12.53 -19.65
N THR A 863 -9.99 13.00 -18.81
CA THR A 863 -10.09 14.42 -18.42
C THR A 863 -9.37 14.72 -17.10
N GLY A 864 -9.39 13.77 -16.18
CA GLY A 864 -8.96 13.96 -14.80
C GLY A 864 -9.96 14.76 -13.95
N ALA A 865 -11.17 14.99 -14.44
CA ALA A 865 -12.25 15.61 -13.70
C ALA A 865 -12.89 14.61 -12.72
N ALA A 866 -13.36 15.07 -11.56
CA ALA A 866 -14.09 14.21 -10.63
C ALA A 866 -15.41 13.74 -11.25
N VAL A 867 -15.71 12.47 -11.10
CA VAL A 867 -16.96 11.86 -11.53
C VAL A 867 -18.09 12.29 -10.60
N THR A 868 -19.27 12.58 -11.15
CA THR A 868 -20.45 12.98 -10.39
C THR A 868 -21.70 12.24 -10.87
N ASN A 869 -22.64 11.99 -9.95
CA ASN A 869 -23.96 11.39 -10.19
C ASN A 869 -23.94 10.07 -10.98
N GLN A 870 -22.96 9.20 -10.74
CA GLN A 870 -22.90 7.91 -11.45
C GLN A 870 -22.15 6.83 -10.66
N PHE A 871 -22.39 5.57 -11.06
CA PHE A 871 -21.64 4.42 -10.59
C PHE A 871 -20.30 4.31 -11.29
N VAL A 872 -19.27 3.93 -10.54
CA VAL A 872 -17.94 3.58 -11.06
C VAL A 872 -17.49 2.27 -10.44
N TYR A 873 -16.96 1.38 -11.29
CA TYR A 873 -16.29 0.17 -10.85
C TYR A 873 -14.78 0.43 -10.79
N ALA A 874 -14.20 0.40 -9.60
CA ALA A 874 -12.77 0.63 -9.37
C ALA A 874 -12.27 -0.27 -8.23
N ASP A 875 -11.02 -0.70 -8.31
CA ASP A 875 -10.35 -1.53 -7.29
C ASP A 875 -11.18 -2.76 -6.84
N GLY A 876 -11.93 -3.37 -7.79
CA GLY A 876 -12.73 -4.57 -7.54
C GLY A 876 -14.10 -4.32 -6.90
N HIS A 877 -14.51 -3.06 -6.70
CA HIS A 877 -15.76 -2.69 -6.04
C HIS A 877 -16.56 -1.64 -6.83
N TRP A 878 -17.86 -1.60 -6.59
CA TRP A 878 -18.72 -0.55 -7.09
C TRP A 878 -18.81 0.61 -6.09
N TYR A 879 -18.80 1.83 -6.61
CA TYR A 879 -18.99 3.08 -5.88
C TYR A 879 -20.06 3.89 -6.57
N TYR A 880 -20.76 4.75 -5.84
CA TYR A 880 -21.57 5.79 -6.44
C TYR A 880 -21.10 7.16 -5.96
N PHE A 881 -20.78 8.03 -6.90
CA PHE A 881 -20.34 9.40 -6.61
C PHE A 881 -21.53 10.35 -6.73
N GLY A 882 -21.78 11.12 -5.66
CA GLY A 882 -22.85 12.10 -5.61
C GLY A 882 -22.61 13.33 -6.48
N LYS A 883 -23.50 14.31 -6.40
CA LYS A 883 -23.39 15.56 -7.17
C LYS A 883 -22.13 16.38 -6.86
N ASP A 884 -21.58 16.22 -5.67
CA ASP A 884 -20.35 16.88 -5.20
C ASP A 884 -19.07 16.06 -5.48
N GLY A 885 -19.22 14.95 -6.20
CA GLY A 885 -18.11 14.05 -6.57
C GLY A 885 -17.63 13.13 -5.45
N LYS A 886 -18.24 13.18 -4.26
CA LYS A 886 -17.89 12.29 -3.16
C LYS A 886 -18.60 10.95 -3.29
N ALA A 887 -17.91 9.86 -2.93
CA ALA A 887 -18.54 8.54 -2.80
C ALA A 887 -19.61 8.58 -1.71
N LEU A 888 -20.79 8.01 -2.00
CA LEU A 888 -21.86 7.86 -1.00
C LEU A 888 -21.47 6.83 0.05
N LEU A 889 -21.96 7.02 1.27
CA LEU A 889 -21.69 6.17 2.42
C LEU A 889 -23.01 5.69 3.05
N PHE A 890 -22.99 4.49 3.64
CA PHE A 890 -24.08 3.88 4.40
C PHE A 890 -25.38 3.72 3.62
N ASP A 891 -26.54 3.80 4.27
CA ASP A 891 -27.85 3.68 3.64
C ASP A 891 -28.15 4.85 2.71
N GLN A 892 -28.40 4.56 1.46
CA GLN A 892 -28.69 5.55 0.44
C GLN A 892 -29.83 5.09 -0.48
N VAL A 893 -30.55 6.03 -1.02
CA VAL A 893 -31.53 5.79 -2.09
C VAL A 893 -30.96 6.39 -3.38
N VAL A 894 -30.55 5.52 -4.29
CA VAL A 894 -29.97 5.93 -5.59
C VAL A 894 -30.89 5.43 -6.71
N ASN A 895 -31.40 6.33 -7.53
CA ASN A 895 -32.31 6.02 -8.64
C ASN A 895 -33.54 5.19 -8.20
N GLY A 896 -34.04 5.41 -6.96
CA GLY A 896 -35.17 4.69 -6.38
C GLY A 896 -34.83 3.36 -5.73
N GLN A 897 -33.58 2.91 -5.77
CA GLN A 897 -33.11 1.68 -5.12
C GLN A 897 -32.49 1.98 -3.75
N HIS A 898 -32.82 1.19 -2.75
CA HIS A 898 -32.23 1.22 -1.44
C HIS A 898 -30.91 0.45 -1.42
N LEU A 899 -29.80 1.15 -1.35
CA LEU A 899 -28.45 0.60 -1.41
C LEU A 899 -27.70 0.89 -0.12
N TYR A 900 -26.66 0.10 0.14
CA TYR A 900 -25.74 0.36 1.22
C TYR A 900 -24.29 0.44 0.70
N PHE A 901 -23.59 1.45 1.15
CA PHE A 901 -22.17 1.64 0.90
C PHE A 901 -21.42 1.55 2.24
N ASP A 902 -20.29 0.90 2.27
CA ASP A 902 -19.49 0.82 3.49
C ASP A 902 -18.85 2.19 3.82
N TYR A 903 -18.07 2.24 4.89
CA TYR A 903 -17.39 3.46 5.31
C TYR A 903 -16.30 3.95 4.33
N GLU A 904 -15.90 3.13 3.37
CA GLU A 904 -14.97 3.49 2.28
C GLU A 904 -15.70 3.91 1.02
N GLY A 905 -17.02 3.79 0.98
CA GLY A 905 -17.88 4.05 -0.16
C GLY A 905 -18.07 2.86 -1.10
N LYS A 906 -17.66 1.66 -0.72
CA LYS A 906 -17.87 0.44 -1.50
C LYS A 906 -19.30 -0.05 -1.38
N GLN A 907 -19.98 -0.31 -2.49
CA GLN A 907 -21.33 -0.86 -2.47
C GLN A 907 -21.33 -2.29 -1.91
N VAL A 908 -22.18 -2.55 -0.93
CA VAL A 908 -22.40 -3.91 -0.41
C VAL A 908 -23.31 -4.66 -1.38
N LYS A 909 -22.88 -5.83 -1.82
CA LYS A 909 -23.64 -6.77 -2.67
C LYS A 909 -23.41 -8.20 -2.21
N GLY A 910 -24.49 -8.99 -2.14
CA GLY A 910 -24.42 -10.40 -1.76
C GLY A 910 -24.05 -10.65 -0.30
N ASP A 911 -24.19 -9.62 0.57
CA ASP A 911 -23.76 -9.72 1.97
C ASP A 911 -24.76 -9.10 2.94
N PHE A 912 -24.59 -9.41 4.21
CA PHE A 912 -25.38 -8.90 5.29
C PHE A 912 -24.73 -7.65 5.91
N VAL A 913 -25.56 -6.65 6.20
CA VAL A 913 -25.20 -5.51 7.02
C VAL A 913 -25.96 -5.59 8.35
N THR A 914 -25.25 -5.58 9.46
CA THR A 914 -25.85 -5.55 10.79
C THR A 914 -25.49 -4.23 11.45
N ASP A 915 -26.51 -3.43 11.78
CA ASP A 915 -26.40 -2.16 12.47
C ASP A 915 -27.60 -1.95 13.40
N TYR A 916 -27.80 -0.73 13.90
CA TYR A 916 -28.93 -0.38 14.77
C TYR A 916 -30.31 -0.56 14.14
N LYS A 917 -30.39 -0.74 12.80
CA LYS A 917 -31.64 -1.03 12.08
C LYS A 917 -31.92 -2.54 12.02
N GLY A 918 -30.99 -3.38 12.47
CA GLY A 918 -31.06 -4.85 12.41
C GLY A 918 -30.16 -5.44 11.32
N THR A 919 -30.18 -6.74 11.20
CA THR A 919 -29.45 -7.48 10.14
C THR A 919 -30.24 -7.45 8.85
N ARG A 920 -29.68 -6.90 7.78
CA ARG A 920 -30.31 -6.71 6.47
C ARG A 920 -29.42 -7.28 5.38
N TYR A 921 -29.99 -7.84 4.33
CA TYR A 921 -29.23 -8.42 3.20
C TYR A 921 -29.41 -7.58 1.94
N TYR A 922 -28.30 -7.37 1.23
CA TYR A 922 -28.28 -6.64 -0.03
C TYR A 922 -28.00 -7.60 -1.18
N ASP A 923 -28.86 -7.58 -2.19
CA ASP A 923 -28.88 -8.52 -3.32
C ASP A 923 -27.52 -8.61 -4.04
N GLU A 924 -27.08 -9.80 -4.38
CA GLU A 924 -25.76 -10.07 -4.96
C GLU A 924 -25.54 -9.43 -6.34
N ASN A 925 -26.60 -9.21 -7.11
CA ASN A 925 -26.52 -8.65 -8.46
C ASN A 925 -26.77 -7.14 -8.46
N SER A 926 -27.90 -6.70 -7.89
CA SER A 926 -28.31 -5.29 -7.88
C SER A 926 -27.66 -4.51 -6.72
N GLY A 927 -27.39 -5.16 -5.58
CA GLY A 927 -27.02 -4.50 -4.33
C GLY A 927 -28.22 -3.82 -3.64
N GLU A 928 -29.46 -4.09 -4.08
CA GLU A 928 -30.66 -3.52 -3.50
C GLU A 928 -31.05 -4.24 -2.21
N LEU A 929 -31.58 -3.52 -1.24
CA LEU A 929 -32.09 -4.08 0.01
C LEU A 929 -33.19 -5.11 -0.27
N VAL A 930 -33.03 -6.32 0.22
CA VAL A 930 -34.02 -7.38 0.12
C VAL A 930 -35.12 -7.19 1.16
N THR A 931 -36.38 -7.05 0.74
CA THR A 931 -37.54 -6.83 1.60
C THR A 931 -38.72 -7.74 1.23
N ASN A 932 -39.61 -8.03 2.18
CA ASN A 932 -40.89 -8.73 2.01
C ASN A 932 -40.77 -10.09 1.27
N GLN A 933 -39.71 -10.84 1.50
CA GLN A 933 -39.50 -12.14 0.81
C GLN A 933 -38.68 -13.10 1.65
N THR A 934 -38.73 -14.37 1.26
CA THR A 934 -37.93 -15.43 1.86
C THR A 934 -36.86 -15.86 0.85
N ARG A 935 -35.58 -15.91 1.31
CA ARG A 935 -34.45 -16.38 0.49
C ARG A 935 -33.56 -17.33 1.28
N THR A 936 -32.94 -18.27 0.55
CA THR A 936 -31.89 -19.13 1.10
C THR A 936 -30.53 -18.57 0.68
N ILE A 937 -29.71 -18.24 1.66
CA ILE A 937 -28.39 -17.62 1.48
C ILE A 937 -27.38 -18.51 2.19
N ASN A 938 -26.39 -19.00 1.46
CA ASN A 938 -25.36 -19.92 1.97
C ASN A 938 -25.97 -21.15 2.71
N GLY A 939 -27.07 -21.67 2.19
CA GLY A 939 -27.75 -22.86 2.74
C GLY A 939 -28.68 -22.59 3.92
N VAL A 940 -28.78 -21.35 4.38
CA VAL A 940 -29.68 -20.92 5.48
C VAL A 940 -30.83 -20.11 4.90
N THR A 941 -32.07 -20.42 5.32
CA THR A 941 -33.27 -19.73 4.86
C THR A 941 -33.62 -18.58 5.81
N TYR A 942 -33.83 -17.40 5.23
CA TYR A 942 -34.20 -16.17 5.93
C TYR A 942 -35.52 -15.62 5.39
N HIS A 943 -36.35 -15.07 6.27
CA HIS A 943 -37.45 -14.20 5.91
C HIS A 943 -37.06 -12.75 6.16
N PHE A 944 -37.25 -11.89 5.17
CA PHE A 944 -36.98 -10.44 5.26
C PHE A 944 -38.31 -9.70 5.38
N ASP A 945 -38.44 -8.87 6.42
CA ASP A 945 -39.63 -8.04 6.65
C ASP A 945 -39.70 -6.85 5.68
N GLU A 946 -40.70 -5.98 5.87
CA GLU A 946 -40.87 -4.75 5.09
C GLU A 946 -39.70 -3.76 5.18
N ASN A 947 -38.93 -3.82 6.26
CA ASN A 947 -37.75 -2.99 6.52
C ASN A 947 -36.44 -3.70 6.13
N GLY A 948 -36.54 -4.92 5.55
CA GLY A 948 -35.42 -5.75 5.16
C GLY A 948 -34.72 -6.47 6.30
N ARG A 949 -35.30 -6.51 7.51
CA ARG A 949 -34.72 -7.23 8.65
C ARG A 949 -34.82 -8.75 8.43
N ALA A 950 -33.67 -9.40 8.52
CA ALA A 950 -33.56 -10.84 8.32
C ALA A 950 -33.96 -11.61 9.59
N LYS A 951 -34.89 -12.55 9.45
CA LYS A 951 -35.22 -13.56 10.46
C LYS A 951 -34.93 -14.92 9.90
N GLN A 952 -34.05 -15.67 10.52
CA GLN A 952 -33.79 -17.06 10.15
C GLN A 952 -35.03 -17.91 10.42
N LEU A 953 -35.41 -18.77 9.46
CA LEU A 953 -36.55 -19.69 9.53
C LEU A 953 -36.15 -21.12 9.95
#